data_ffcd344c7493cefd86c7426dcb449647
#
_entry.id   ffcd344c7493cefd86c7426dcb449647
#
_cell.length_a   1.000
_cell.length_b   1.000
_cell.length_c   1.000
_cell.angle_alpha   90.00
_cell.angle_beta   90.00
_cell.angle_gamma   90.00
#
_symmetry.space_group_name_H-M   'P 1'
#
loop_
_entity.id
_entity.type
_entity.pdbx_description
1 polymer ?
#
loop_
_entity_poly.entity_id
_entity_poly.type
_entity_poly.pdbx_seq_one_letter_code
_entity_poly.pdbx_strand_id
1 'polypeptide(L)'
;MLGGMTDQVAALGALKRYFGYDSFRPGQSGLVDAILAGRDVLGVMPTGAGKSVCYQIPATLLPGVTIVISPLISLMRDQVDALNDAGIPAAYVNTTQGGDEQAMVLAQAAQGDIKLLYVAPERLETERFRNFATRVPISLVAVDEAHCVSQWGQDFRSSYLGIGEFIAGLPARPTVAAFTATATERVRRDIIGILGLNAPQVTVTGFDRENLYFDVLKIETKYKAAWVARYVAEHPDESGIVYCATRKETEALAAALNHTVPALRGAAGGSAADSVMRDGPVAVAYHGGMPADVRNQAQRDFVTDAVPVVVATNAFGMGIDKSNVRYVIHHNMQERIEAYYQEAGRAGRDGEPSRCTLLWNESDIVTRRRLLDMDNDNERLTPEERETVRMSKRRLLDGMIGYCRTTDCLHGYMTRYFGENTSRTGTCTGGCTNCDSTFETLDVTDIARSISRCVHDAMYDYDDQGRPTCGPVRQGLGSGKIVAILRGSKAKDLIARHLDRCPSYGRLHDAPEARIRDVLSQMATDGFLSIAEGRLPIVGFGQRAAETVAPEFRYEIKRVERKAAGAGTGVTSRTDSSSKSAASDGPALGSYAPDDENETLFQKLRELRLSIARENSLPPYMVFNDRTLRDMARLRPITDAQFLAVNGVGDSKLAKYGKRFMEAIAGFDD
;
A
#
# COMPACT_ATOMS: atom_id res chain seq x y z
N MET A 1 17.53 -5.20 36.27
CA MET A 1 18.38 -5.12 35.06
C MET A 1 18.87 -6.49 34.57
N LEU A 2 19.06 -7.51 35.37
CA LEU A 2 19.48 -8.87 34.93
C LEU A 2 18.36 -9.66 34.21
N GLY A 3 17.09 -9.45 34.55
CA GLY A 3 15.96 -10.15 33.91
C GLY A 3 15.77 -9.78 32.44
N GLY A 4 15.87 -8.50 32.08
CA GLY A 4 15.64 -8.03 30.69
C GLY A 4 16.69 -8.49 29.68
N MET A 5 17.95 -8.72 30.10
CA MET A 5 18.99 -9.27 29.21
C MET A 5 18.77 -10.75 28.89
N THR A 6 18.23 -11.51 29.85
CA THR A 6 17.92 -12.94 29.66
C THR A 6 16.74 -13.12 28.71
N ASP A 7 15.73 -12.28 28.80
CA ASP A 7 14.52 -12.32 27.95
C ASP A 7 14.84 -11.95 26.51
N GLN A 8 15.70 -10.95 26.28
CA GLN A 8 16.13 -10.54 24.95
C GLN A 8 16.96 -11.62 24.24
N VAL A 9 17.87 -12.28 24.96
CA VAL A 9 18.65 -13.42 24.44
C VAL A 9 17.72 -14.59 24.09
N ALA A 10 16.72 -14.88 24.94
CA ALA A 10 15.73 -15.91 24.68
C ALA A 10 14.88 -15.57 23.44
N ALA A 11 14.49 -14.31 23.29
CA ALA A 11 13.72 -13.85 22.14
C ALA A 11 14.49 -13.95 20.82
N LEU A 12 15.77 -13.58 20.80
CA LEU A 12 16.65 -13.75 19.64
C LEU A 12 16.89 -15.24 19.33
N GLY A 13 17.07 -16.08 20.36
CA GLY A 13 17.18 -17.53 20.17
C GLY A 13 15.92 -18.14 19.56
N ALA A 14 14.74 -17.73 20.02
CA ALA A 14 13.47 -18.15 19.45
C ALA A 14 13.30 -17.66 17.99
N LEU A 15 13.67 -16.40 17.72
CA LEU A 15 13.65 -15.84 16.36
C LEU A 15 14.52 -16.64 15.39
N LYS A 16 15.73 -16.98 15.80
CA LYS A 16 16.64 -17.81 14.98
C LYS A 16 16.08 -19.21 14.80
N ARG A 17 15.64 -19.86 15.86
CA ARG A 17 15.15 -21.24 15.85
C ARG A 17 13.93 -21.42 14.94
N TYR A 18 12.91 -20.57 15.08
CA TYR A 18 11.64 -20.77 14.39
C TYR A 18 11.59 -20.10 13.02
N PHE A 19 12.24 -18.95 12.86
CA PHE A 19 12.14 -18.14 11.65
C PHE A 19 13.46 -18.02 10.86
N GLY A 20 14.59 -18.43 11.43
CA GLY A 20 15.90 -18.39 10.78
C GLY A 20 16.54 -17.00 10.67
N TYR A 21 16.07 -16.02 11.45
CA TYR A 21 16.59 -14.65 11.44
C TYR A 21 17.53 -14.39 12.62
N ASP A 22 18.68 -13.74 12.36
CA ASP A 22 19.69 -13.43 13.38
C ASP A 22 19.40 -12.15 14.16
N SER A 23 18.51 -11.29 13.65
CA SER A 23 18.17 -10.02 14.29
C SER A 23 16.74 -9.62 14.00
N PHE A 24 16.15 -8.87 14.91
CA PHE A 24 14.87 -8.20 14.70
C PHE A 24 15.02 -7.05 13.71
N ARG A 25 13.96 -6.79 12.94
CA ARG A 25 13.87 -5.61 12.09
C ARG A 25 13.70 -4.34 12.94
N PRO A 26 13.98 -3.14 12.40
CA PRO A 26 13.77 -1.88 13.12
C PRO A 26 12.36 -1.79 13.73
N GLY A 27 12.29 -1.44 15.03
CA GLY A 27 11.04 -1.31 15.79
C GLY A 27 10.48 -2.61 16.38
N GLN A 28 10.89 -3.81 15.91
CA GLN A 28 10.37 -5.08 16.45
C GLN A 28 10.89 -5.39 17.85
N SER A 29 12.20 -5.25 18.09
CA SER A 29 12.82 -5.61 19.37
C SER A 29 12.17 -4.89 20.55
N GLY A 30 11.97 -3.57 20.44
CA GLY A 30 11.35 -2.78 21.50
C GLY A 30 9.91 -3.22 21.82
N LEU A 31 9.13 -3.66 20.82
CA LEU A 31 7.78 -4.19 21.03
C LEU A 31 7.82 -5.56 21.69
N VAL A 32 8.73 -6.44 21.24
CA VAL A 32 8.93 -7.77 21.86
C VAL A 32 9.34 -7.65 23.32
N ASP A 33 10.33 -6.80 23.63
CA ASP A 33 10.81 -6.55 24.98
C ASP A 33 9.70 -5.98 25.88
N ALA A 34 8.86 -5.07 25.35
CA ALA A 34 7.74 -4.52 26.10
C ALA A 34 6.68 -5.58 26.42
N ILE A 35 6.34 -6.44 25.46
CA ILE A 35 5.36 -7.54 25.69
C ILE A 35 5.90 -8.52 26.73
N LEU A 36 7.16 -8.93 26.64
CA LEU A 36 7.79 -9.84 27.62
C LEU A 36 7.86 -9.21 29.02
N ALA A 37 8.01 -7.89 29.10
CA ALA A 37 7.96 -7.13 30.34
C ALA A 37 6.52 -6.89 30.88
N GLY A 38 5.49 -7.45 30.25
CA GLY A 38 4.09 -7.29 30.66
C GLY A 38 3.49 -5.91 30.35
N ARG A 39 4.08 -5.13 29.45
CA ARG A 39 3.58 -3.81 29.05
C ARG A 39 2.76 -3.90 27.78
N ASP A 40 1.65 -3.17 27.74
CA ASP A 40 0.85 -3.05 26.52
C ASP A 40 1.62 -2.35 25.41
N VAL A 41 1.32 -2.71 24.15
CA VAL A 41 1.97 -2.13 22.98
C VAL A 41 0.97 -1.76 21.90
N LEU A 42 1.31 -0.71 21.12
CA LEU A 42 0.68 -0.39 19.86
C LEU A 42 1.76 -0.30 18.77
N GLY A 43 1.81 -1.29 17.90
CA GLY A 43 2.70 -1.34 16.74
C GLY A 43 2.00 -0.88 15.47
N VAL A 44 2.42 0.26 14.92
CA VAL A 44 1.99 0.76 13.60
C VAL A 44 3.12 0.52 12.63
N MET A 45 3.02 -0.55 11.86
CA MET A 45 4.08 -1.05 10.99
C MET A 45 3.46 -1.53 9.67
N PRO A 46 4.02 -1.17 8.51
CA PRO A 46 3.44 -1.53 7.22
C PRO A 46 3.35 -3.05 7.00
N THR A 47 2.58 -3.43 5.99
CA THR A 47 2.52 -4.81 5.51
C THR A 47 3.92 -5.25 5.08
N GLY A 48 4.34 -6.45 5.47
CA GLY A 48 5.68 -6.97 5.20
C GLY A 48 6.78 -6.53 6.19
N ALA A 49 6.50 -5.62 7.14
CA ALA A 49 7.45 -5.26 8.21
C ALA A 49 7.60 -6.33 9.30
N GLY A 50 6.80 -7.41 9.24
CA GLY A 50 6.88 -8.51 10.20
C GLY A 50 6.15 -8.25 11.52
N LYS A 51 4.98 -7.59 11.49
CA LYS A 51 4.12 -7.37 12.66
C LYS A 51 3.86 -8.64 13.47
N SER A 52 3.55 -9.74 12.77
CA SER A 52 3.19 -11.00 13.40
C SER A 52 4.30 -11.56 14.29
N VAL A 53 5.56 -11.42 13.89
CA VAL A 53 6.73 -11.85 14.68
C VAL A 53 6.77 -11.17 16.05
N CYS A 54 6.30 -9.92 16.15
CA CYS A 54 6.30 -9.15 17.39
C CYS A 54 5.44 -9.76 18.50
N TYR A 55 4.38 -10.51 18.16
CA TYR A 55 3.57 -11.24 19.15
C TYR A 55 3.80 -12.75 19.11
N GLN A 56 4.22 -13.31 17.98
CA GLN A 56 4.48 -14.75 17.84
C GLN A 56 5.70 -15.19 18.64
N ILE A 57 6.79 -14.42 18.65
CA ILE A 57 7.98 -14.72 19.46
C ILE A 57 7.67 -14.66 20.96
N PRO A 58 7.08 -13.57 21.52
CA PRO A 58 6.66 -13.57 22.92
C PRO A 58 5.74 -14.73 23.29
N ALA A 59 4.79 -15.09 22.42
CA ALA A 59 3.88 -16.21 22.65
C ALA A 59 4.61 -17.54 22.92
N THR A 60 5.77 -17.78 22.29
CA THR A 60 6.57 -19.01 22.54
C THR A 60 7.26 -19.01 23.89
N LEU A 61 7.50 -17.84 24.48
CA LEU A 61 8.27 -17.65 25.72
C LEU A 61 7.36 -17.43 26.93
N LEU A 62 6.18 -16.85 26.73
CA LEU A 62 5.21 -16.58 27.79
C LEU A 62 4.51 -17.87 28.26
N PRO A 63 4.12 -17.97 29.55
CA PRO A 63 3.31 -19.07 30.03
C PRO A 63 1.88 -18.97 29.49
N GLY A 64 1.15 -20.11 29.44
CA GLY A 64 -0.26 -20.13 29.03
C GLY A 64 -0.47 -19.92 27.52
N VAL A 65 -1.64 -19.42 27.16
CA VAL A 65 -2.10 -19.26 25.78
C VAL A 65 -2.05 -17.80 25.37
N THR A 66 -1.63 -17.56 24.13
CA THR A 66 -1.79 -16.26 23.45
C THR A 66 -3.01 -16.29 22.56
N ILE A 67 -3.94 -15.36 22.77
CA ILE A 67 -5.10 -15.17 21.89
C ILE A 67 -4.74 -14.14 20.84
N VAL A 68 -4.92 -14.49 19.56
CA VAL A 68 -4.72 -13.58 18.43
C VAL A 68 -6.06 -13.29 17.77
N ILE A 69 -6.54 -12.05 17.90
CA ILE A 69 -7.80 -11.60 17.32
C ILE A 69 -7.50 -11.07 15.92
N SER A 70 -8.08 -11.70 14.89
CA SER A 70 -7.88 -11.32 13.49
C SER A 70 -9.21 -11.27 12.73
N PRO A 71 -9.39 -10.31 11.78
CA PRO A 71 -10.68 -10.11 11.11
C PRO A 71 -10.91 -11.05 9.92
N LEU A 72 -9.93 -11.87 9.54
CA LEU A 72 -9.92 -12.59 8.28
C LEU A 72 -9.63 -14.07 8.45
N ILE A 73 -10.61 -14.89 8.11
CA ILE A 73 -10.55 -16.35 8.22
C ILE A 73 -9.42 -16.96 7.37
N SER A 74 -9.22 -16.45 6.14
CA SER A 74 -8.14 -16.90 5.27
C SER A 74 -6.76 -16.61 5.86
N LEU A 75 -6.56 -15.40 6.39
CA LEU A 75 -5.31 -14.99 7.02
C LEU A 75 -5.00 -15.83 8.27
N MET A 76 -6.03 -16.13 9.09
CA MET A 76 -5.86 -17.01 10.26
C MET A 76 -5.33 -18.37 9.85
N ARG A 77 -5.88 -18.96 8.78
CA ARG A 77 -5.48 -20.27 8.27
C ARG A 77 -4.02 -20.25 7.82
N ASP A 78 -3.68 -19.30 6.96
CA ASP A 78 -2.32 -19.17 6.44
C ASP A 78 -1.29 -18.94 7.55
N GLN A 79 -1.62 -18.13 8.58
CA GLN A 79 -0.76 -17.89 9.73
C GLN A 79 -0.60 -19.15 10.60
N VAL A 80 -1.68 -19.88 10.86
CA VAL A 80 -1.65 -21.11 11.67
C VAL A 80 -0.85 -22.20 10.95
N ASP A 81 -1.07 -22.38 9.64
CA ASP A 81 -0.32 -23.34 8.85
C ASP A 81 1.19 -23.02 8.86
N ALA A 82 1.56 -21.76 8.66
CA ALA A 82 2.95 -21.31 8.69
C ALA A 82 3.61 -21.50 10.07
N LEU A 83 2.87 -21.27 11.18
CA LEU A 83 3.36 -21.47 12.53
C LEU A 83 3.59 -22.95 12.83
N ASN A 84 2.64 -23.82 12.49
CA ASN A 84 2.77 -25.25 12.66
C ASN A 84 3.92 -25.81 11.84
N ASP A 85 4.12 -25.32 10.61
CA ASP A 85 5.27 -25.66 9.77
C ASP A 85 6.60 -25.22 10.39
N ALA A 86 6.62 -24.08 11.08
CA ALA A 86 7.77 -23.61 11.82
C ALA A 86 8.01 -24.37 13.15
N GLY A 87 7.08 -25.24 13.56
CA GLY A 87 7.14 -25.99 14.82
C GLY A 87 6.58 -25.23 16.03
N ILE A 88 5.74 -24.22 15.81
CA ILE A 88 5.04 -23.49 16.87
C ILE A 88 3.58 -23.94 16.89
N PRO A 89 3.09 -24.62 17.96
CA PRO A 89 1.73 -25.12 18.02
C PRO A 89 0.70 -23.98 17.96
N ALA A 90 -0.08 -23.93 16.90
CA ALA A 90 -1.12 -22.93 16.67
C ALA A 90 -2.41 -23.57 16.14
N ALA A 91 -3.54 -22.95 16.47
CA ALA A 91 -4.85 -23.33 15.94
C ALA A 91 -5.73 -22.09 15.75
N TYR A 92 -6.90 -22.26 15.12
CA TYR A 92 -7.87 -21.17 14.97
C TYR A 92 -9.29 -21.61 15.37
N VAL A 93 -10.12 -20.64 15.75
CA VAL A 93 -11.55 -20.81 16.01
C VAL A 93 -12.31 -19.73 15.22
N ASN A 94 -13.11 -20.17 14.25
CA ASN A 94 -13.89 -19.28 13.41
C ASN A 94 -15.27 -19.86 13.03
N THR A 95 -16.02 -19.17 12.17
CA THR A 95 -17.38 -19.54 11.77
C THR A 95 -17.47 -20.68 10.76
N THR A 96 -16.36 -21.08 10.13
CA THR A 96 -16.36 -22.15 9.14
C THR A 96 -16.24 -23.55 9.75
N GLN A 97 -15.86 -23.62 11.04
CA GLN A 97 -15.69 -24.86 11.79
C GLN A 97 -17.00 -25.30 12.45
N GLY A 98 -17.23 -26.62 12.49
CA GLY A 98 -18.33 -27.21 13.24
C GLY A 98 -18.18 -27.05 14.76
N GLY A 99 -19.28 -27.17 15.50
CA GLY A 99 -19.28 -27.03 16.95
C GLY A 99 -18.34 -27.97 17.69
N ASP A 100 -18.21 -29.21 17.22
CA ASP A 100 -17.36 -30.25 17.79
C ASP A 100 -15.88 -29.98 17.52
N GLU A 101 -15.54 -29.52 16.34
CA GLU A 101 -14.17 -29.11 15.96
C GLU A 101 -13.70 -27.94 16.83
N GLN A 102 -14.54 -26.91 16.99
CA GLN A 102 -14.24 -25.79 17.89
C GLN A 102 -14.04 -26.26 19.34
N ALA A 103 -14.87 -27.21 19.83
CA ALA A 103 -14.73 -27.73 21.18
C ALA A 103 -13.41 -28.49 21.36
N MET A 104 -12.99 -29.26 20.37
CA MET A 104 -11.73 -29.99 20.39
C MET A 104 -10.53 -29.03 20.42
N VAL A 105 -10.53 -28.00 19.58
CA VAL A 105 -9.46 -26.98 19.57
C VAL A 105 -9.36 -26.27 20.93
N LEU A 106 -10.49 -25.86 21.51
CA LEU A 106 -10.50 -25.22 22.83
C LEU A 106 -10.02 -26.15 23.97
N ALA A 107 -10.34 -27.46 23.88
CA ALA A 107 -9.85 -28.43 24.81
C ALA A 107 -8.32 -28.63 24.72
N GLN A 108 -7.76 -28.71 23.54
CA GLN A 108 -6.31 -28.78 23.32
C GLN A 108 -5.61 -27.51 23.81
N ALA A 109 -6.19 -26.33 23.57
CA ALA A 109 -5.66 -25.07 24.11
C ALA A 109 -5.69 -25.04 25.64
N ALA A 110 -6.73 -25.61 26.26
CA ALA A 110 -6.82 -25.70 27.72
C ALA A 110 -5.81 -26.69 28.35
N GLN A 111 -5.39 -27.71 27.58
CA GLN A 111 -4.35 -28.67 27.99
C GLN A 111 -2.91 -28.11 27.80
N GLY A 112 -2.78 -26.99 27.11
CA GLY A 112 -1.48 -26.35 26.83
C GLY A 112 -0.80 -26.87 25.55
N ASP A 113 -1.50 -27.67 24.73
CA ASP A 113 -0.98 -28.18 23.46
C ASP A 113 -0.93 -27.11 22.37
N ILE A 114 -1.63 -25.97 22.57
CA ILE A 114 -1.68 -24.85 21.65
C ILE A 114 -1.11 -23.60 22.33
N LYS A 115 -0.12 -22.96 21.69
CA LYS A 115 0.49 -21.73 22.19
C LYS A 115 -0.18 -20.46 21.65
N LEU A 116 -0.59 -20.48 20.36
CA LEU A 116 -1.31 -19.37 19.74
C LEU A 116 -2.69 -19.84 19.26
N LEU A 117 -3.73 -19.20 19.77
CA LEU A 117 -5.11 -19.44 19.37
C LEU A 117 -5.63 -18.23 18.61
N TYR A 118 -5.78 -18.36 17.27
CA TYR A 118 -6.37 -17.34 16.42
C TYR A 118 -7.88 -17.38 16.51
N VAL A 119 -8.51 -16.23 16.70
CA VAL A 119 -9.95 -16.14 16.94
C VAL A 119 -10.58 -15.02 16.12
N ALA A 120 -11.69 -15.32 15.46
CA ALA A 120 -12.51 -14.29 14.83
C ALA A 120 -13.21 -13.44 15.91
N PRO A 121 -13.28 -12.11 15.78
CA PRO A 121 -13.81 -11.23 16.83
C PRO A 121 -15.24 -11.59 17.26
N GLU A 122 -16.08 -12.10 16.36
CA GLU A 122 -17.45 -12.53 16.63
C GLU A 122 -17.52 -13.74 17.58
N ARG A 123 -16.42 -14.48 17.74
CA ARG A 123 -16.36 -15.64 18.64
C ARG A 123 -16.17 -15.24 20.11
N LEU A 124 -15.59 -14.06 20.37
CA LEU A 124 -15.34 -13.56 21.72
C LEU A 124 -16.63 -13.40 22.54
N GLU A 125 -17.75 -13.17 21.88
CA GLU A 125 -19.05 -12.99 22.50
C GLU A 125 -19.76 -14.32 22.82
N THR A 126 -19.32 -15.46 22.23
CA THR A 126 -19.95 -16.73 22.43
C THR A 126 -19.72 -17.27 23.86
N GLU A 127 -20.77 -17.83 24.49
CA GLU A 127 -20.69 -18.38 25.83
C GLU A 127 -19.59 -19.44 25.96
N ARG A 128 -19.44 -20.29 24.94
CA ARG A 128 -18.40 -21.33 24.91
C ARG A 128 -16.99 -20.73 25.00
N PHE A 129 -16.71 -19.67 24.24
CA PHE A 129 -15.40 -19.05 24.24
C PHE A 129 -15.15 -18.27 25.53
N ARG A 130 -16.14 -17.58 26.07
CA ARG A 130 -16.05 -16.89 27.35
C ARG A 130 -15.76 -17.88 28.50
N ASN A 131 -16.46 -19.03 28.52
CA ASN A 131 -16.21 -20.09 29.48
C ASN A 131 -14.81 -20.71 29.39
N PHE A 132 -14.28 -20.83 28.20
CA PHE A 132 -12.87 -21.21 27.98
C PHE A 132 -11.92 -20.14 28.51
N ALA A 133 -12.10 -18.88 28.12
CA ALA A 133 -11.23 -17.78 28.50
C ALA A 133 -11.18 -17.48 30.02
N THR A 134 -12.23 -17.84 30.78
CA THR A 134 -12.24 -17.71 32.24
C THR A 134 -11.51 -18.82 32.97
N ARG A 135 -11.21 -19.96 32.33
CA ARG A 135 -10.58 -21.14 32.93
C ARG A 135 -9.11 -21.33 32.54
N VAL A 136 -8.67 -20.69 31.48
CA VAL A 136 -7.33 -20.89 30.92
C VAL A 136 -6.48 -19.65 31.16
N PRO A 137 -5.21 -19.79 31.59
CA PRO A 137 -4.31 -18.65 31.74
C PRO A 137 -4.02 -18.03 30.38
N ILE A 138 -4.46 -16.79 30.16
CA ILE A 138 -4.17 -16.00 28.93
C ILE A 138 -3.07 -15.00 29.30
N SER A 139 -1.91 -15.13 28.69
CA SER A 139 -0.76 -14.26 28.97
C SER A 139 -0.69 -13.05 28.06
N LEU A 140 -1.20 -13.20 26.84
CA LEU A 140 -1.14 -12.17 25.80
C LEU A 140 -2.44 -12.18 24.97
N VAL A 141 -2.99 -11.00 24.71
CA VAL A 141 -4.02 -10.78 23.68
C VAL A 141 -3.41 -9.91 22.61
N ALA A 142 -3.19 -10.47 21.43
CA ALA A 142 -2.74 -9.75 20.25
C ALA A 142 -3.96 -9.39 19.39
N VAL A 143 -4.10 -8.11 19.05
CA VAL A 143 -5.17 -7.61 18.15
C VAL A 143 -4.53 -7.23 16.83
N ASP A 144 -4.73 -8.07 15.84
CA ASP A 144 -4.26 -7.80 14.47
C ASP A 144 -5.28 -6.91 13.73
N GLU A 145 -4.80 -6.13 12.77
CA GLU A 145 -5.57 -5.10 12.06
C GLU A 145 -6.39 -4.21 13.01
N ALA A 146 -5.74 -3.77 14.10
CA ALA A 146 -6.38 -3.02 15.18
C ALA A 146 -7.08 -1.73 14.71
N HIS A 147 -6.77 -1.20 13.51
CA HIS A 147 -7.47 -0.07 12.91
C HIS A 147 -8.97 -0.34 12.69
N CYS A 148 -9.38 -1.62 12.66
CA CYS A 148 -10.78 -2.02 12.54
C CYS A 148 -11.67 -1.55 13.71
N VAL A 149 -11.11 -1.17 14.86
CA VAL A 149 -11.89 -0.60 15.99
C VAL A 149 -12.37 0.82 15.73
N SER A 150 -11.69 1.58 14.87
CA SER A 150 -11.96 2.99 14.64
C SER A 150 -12.86 3.21 13.44
N GLN A 151 -13.92 4.00 13.61
CA GLN A 151 -14.76 4.45 12.49
C GLN A 151 -13.99 5.29 11.47
N TRP A 152 -12.84 5.82 11.85
CA TRP A 152 -11.92 6.57 11.02
C TRP A 152 -10.81 5.67 10.42
N GLY A 153 -10.83 4.38 10.78
CA GLY A 153 -9.94 3.37 10.23
C GLY A 153 -10.30 2.98 8.80
N GLN A 154 -9.44 2.23 8.18
CA GLN A 154 -9.59 1.83 6.78
C GLN A 154 -10.75 0.82 6.58
N ASP A 155 -10.97 -0.07 7.55
CA ASP A 155 -11.95 -1.16 7.49
C ASP A 155 -12.63 -1.29 8.88
N PHE A 156 -13.53 -0.37 9.18
CA PHE A 156 -14.26 -0.41 10.45
C PHE A 156 -15.13 -1.67 10.55
N ARG A 157 -15.01 -2.37 11.68
CA ARG A 157 -15.82 -3.55 11.99
C ARG A 157 -16.44 -3.45 13.38
N SER A 158 -17.75 -3.47 13.44
CA SER A 158 -18.48 -3.37 14.70
C SER A 158 -18.11 -4.49 15.69
N SER A 159 -17.76 -5.68 15.22
CA SER A 159 -17.32 -6.80 16.05
C SER A 159 -16.00 -6.53 16.80
N TYR A 160 -15.20 -5.55 16.37
CA TYR A 160 -13.98 -5.14 17.08
C TYR A 160 -14.27 -4.28 18.33
N LEU A 161 -15.43 -3.65 18.41
CA LEU A 161 -15.79 -2.80 19.57
C LEU A 161 -15.91 -3.61 20.87
N GLY A 162 -16.32 -4.88 20.79
CA GLY A 162 -16.46 -5.77 21.93
C GLY A 162 -15.13 -6.30 22.51
N ILE A 163 -14.00 -6.07 21.82
CA ILE A 163 -12.68 -6.61 22.25
C ILE A 163 -12.27 -6.02 23.60
N GLY A 164 -12.45 -4.72 23.81
CA GLY A 164 -12.12 -4.04 25.07
C GLY A 164 -12.92 -4.61 26.25
N GLU A 165 -14.21 -4.86 26.08
CA GLU A 165 -15.07 -5.49 27.09
C GLU A 165 -14.65 -6.94 27.37
N PHE A 166 -14.30 -7.70 26.35
CA PHE A 166 -13.78 -9.05 26.49
C PHE A 166 -12.51 -9.06 27.36
N ILE A 167 -11.54 -8.18 27.05
CA ILE A 167 -10.29 -8.07 27.82
C ILE A 167 -10.57 -7.69 29.29
N ALA A 168 -11.45 -6.72 29.51
CA ALA A 168 -11.83 -6.28 30.86
C ALA A 168 -12.57 -7.35 31.67
N GLY A 169 -13.26 -8.28 31.01
CA GLY A 169 -13.98 -9.39 31.61
C GLY A 169 -13.12 -10.60 31.97
N LEU A 170 -11.84 -10.63 31.64
CA LEU A 170 -10.95 -11.74 31.96
C LEU A 170 -10.57 -11.75 33.46
N PRO A 171 -10.43 -12.94 34.12
CA PRO A 171 -10.09 -13.06 35.51
C PRO A 171 -8.76 -12.38 35.89
N ALA A 172 -7.79 -12.41 34.99
CA ALA A 172 -6.53 -11.69 35.10
C ALA A 172 -6.31 -10.95 33.79
N ARG A 173 -6.04 -9.65 33.84
CA ARG A 173 -5.79 -8.87 32.64
C ARG A 173 -4.47 -9.28 31.99
N PRO A 174 -4.48 -9.79 30.75
CA PRO A 174 -3.26 -10.11 30.02
C PRO A 174 -2.56 -8.84 29.52
N THR A 175 -1.32 -8.99 29.06
CA THR A 175 -0.69 -7.98 28.20
C THR A 175 -1.49 -7.84 26.90
N VAL A 176 -1.72 -6.62 26.44
CA VAL A 176 -2.45 -6.34 25.19
C VAL A 176 -1.51 -5.76 24.15
N ALA A 177 -1.45 -6.40 23.00
CA ALA A 177 -0.59 -5.99 21.89
C ALA A 177 -1.43 -5.71 20.63
N ALA A 178 -1.62 -4.43 20.32
CA ALA A 178 -2.39 -4.02 19.16
C ALA A 178 -1.44 -3.74 17.98
N PHE A 179 -1.77 -4.29 16.79
CA PHE A 179 -0.98 -4.13 15.58
C PHE A 179 -1.84 -3.68 14.40
N THR A 180 -1.30 -2.79 13.59
CA THR A 180 -1.94 -2.36 12.34
C THR A 180 -0.90 -1.96 11.30
N ALA A 181 -1.28 -2.04 10.03
CA ALA A 181 -0.42 -1.58 8.93
C ALA A 181 -0.42 -0.06 8.80
N THR A 182 -1.55 0.59 9.07
CA THR A 182 -1.76 2.02 8.84
C THR A 182 -2.63 2.59 9.96
N ALA A 183 -2.17 3.65 10.61
CA ALA A 183 -2.97 4.38 11.58
C ALA A 183 -2.51 5.83 11.68
N THR A 184 -3.39 6.76 11.34
CA THR A 184 -3.21 8.18 11.65
C THR A 184 -3.23 8.40 13.15
N GLU A 185 -2.80 9.56 13.63
CA GLU A 185 -2.79 9.89 15.06
C GLU A 185 -4.18 9.74 15.70
N ARG A 186 -5.23 10.08 14.98
CA ARG A 186 -6.61 9.91 15.44
C ARG A 186 -6.96 8.44 15.63
N VAL A 187 -6.66 7.61 14.63
CA VAL A 187 -6.91 6.16 14.69
C VAL A 187 -6.11 5.51 15.83
N ARG A 188 -4.88 5.97 16.07
CA ARG A 188 -4.06 5.48 17.20
C ARG A 188 -4.72 5.79 18.55
N ARG A 189 -5.27 7.00 18.72
CA ARG A 189 -6.00 7.38 19.94
C ARG A 189 -7.25 6.52 20.15
N ASP A 190 -8.01 6.26 19.08
CA ASP A 190 -9.18 5.38 19.14
C ASP A 190 -8.80 3.95 19.53
N ILE A 191 -7.74 3.39 18.92
CA ILE A 191 -7.23 2.05 19.25
C ILE A 191 -6.89 1.97 20.76
N ILE A 192 -6.13 2.93 21.28
CA ILE A 192 -5.73 2.97 22.69
C ILE A 192 -6.95 3.02 23.59
N GLY A 193 -7.91 3.91 23.31
CA GLY A 193 -9.10 4.09 24.14
C GLY A 193 -10.07 2.91 24.09
N ILE A 194 -10.40 2.42 22.89
CA ILE A 194 -11.42 1.38 22.69
C ILE A 194 -10.93 0.01 23.18
N LEU A 195 -9.67 -0.32 22.93
CA LEU A 195 -9.08 -1.57 23.43
C LEU A 195 -8.65 -1.49 24.92
N GLY A 196 -8.71 -0.32 25.54
CA GLY A 196 -8.31 -0.13 26.94
C GLY A 196 -6.83 -0.41 27.19
N LEU A 197 -5.94 0.06 26.31
CA LEU A 197 -4.50 -0.13 26.47
C LEU A 197 -3.96 0.73 27.62
N ASN A 198 -3.20 0.13 28.53
CA ASN A 198 -2.63 0.78 29.70
C ASN A 198 -1.24 1.35 29.38
N ALA A 199 -1.13 2.68 29.24
CA ALA A 199 0.13 3.38 28.96
C ALA A 199 1.01 2.63 27.93
N PRO A 200 0.49 2.31 26.73
CA PRO A 200 1.16 1.41 25.81
C PRO A 200 2.45 2.01 25.27
N GLN A 201 3.43 1.14 25.02
CA GLN A 201 4.55 1.54 24.16
C GLN A 201 4.06 1.66 22.73
N VAL A 202 4.07 2.89 22.18
CA VAL A 202 3.67 3.15 20.80
C VAL A 202 4.91 3.18 19.90
N THR A 203 4.91 2.33 18.88
CA THR A 203 5.98 2.31 17.86
C THR A 203 5.35 2.53 16.49
N VAL A 204 5.83 3.56 15.78
CA VAL A 204 5.43 3.89 14.40
C VAL A 204 6.70 3.85 13.57
N THR A 205 6.84 2.85 12.69
CA THR A 205 8.09 2.65 11.95
C THR A 205 7.91 1.76 10.73
N GLY A 206 8.89 1.81 9.82
CA GLY A 206 8.98 0.93 8.66
C GLY A 206 8.17 1.41 7.46
N PHE A 207 7.72 2.66 7.45
CA PHE A 207 7.03 3.24 6.29
C PHE A 207 7.98 3.59 5.14
N ASP A 208 9.26 3.75 5.42
CA ASP A 208 10.28 3.86 4.38
C ASP A 208 10.73 2.45 3.94
N ARG A 209 10.10 1.94 2.87
CA ARG A 209 10.37 0.64 2.27
C ARG A 209 11.41 0.82 1.16
N GLU A 210 12.71 0.77 1.50
CA GLU A 210 13.84 1.03 0.58
C GLU A 210 13.88 0.08 -0.63
N ASN A 211 13.31 -1.12 -0.49
CA ASN A 211 13.23 -2.09 -1.59
C ASN A 211 12.06 -1.84 -2.56
N LEU A 212 11.20 -0.86 -2.30
CA LEU A 212 10.10 -0.51 -3.20
C LEU A 212 10.45 0.74 -4.00
N TYR A 213 10.37 0.65 -5.31
CA TYR A 213 10.44 1.79 -6.20
C TYR A 213 9.05 2.36 -6.41
N PHE A 214 8.79 3.59 -5.95
CA PHE A 214 7.51 4.25 -6.19
C PHE A 214 7.52 5.05 -7.48
N ASP A 215 6.50 4.79 -8.31
CA ASP A 215 6.34 5.40 -9.64
C ASP A 215 4.93 5.98 -9.79
N VAL A 216 4.84 7.27 -10.10
CA VAL A 216 3.56 7.98 -10.26
C VAL A 216 3.49 8.60 -11.64
N LEU A 217 2.70 7.98 -12.54
CA LEU A 217 2.61 8.35 -13.94
C LEU A 217 1.25 8.94 -14.28
N LYS A 218 1.26 10.16 -14.86
CA LYS A 218 0.05 10.79 -15.39
C LYS A 218 -0.18 10.32 -16.83
N ILE A 219 -1.14 9.41 -17.04
CA ILE A 219 -1.44 8.76 -18.33
C ILE A 219 -2.92 8.90 -18.66
N GLU A 220 -3.26 9.27 -19.90
CA GLU A 220 -4.64 9.27 -20.37
C GLU A 220 -5.24 7.86 -20.33
N THR A 221 -6.52 7.74 -19.96
CA THR A 221 -7.23 6.47 -19.76
C THR A 221 -7.06 5.50 -20.93
N LYS A 222 -7.12 6.00 -22.18
CA LYS A 222 -7.01 5.16 -23.39
C LYS A 222 -5.65 4.48 -23.58
N TYR A 223 -4.58 4.96 -22.90
CA TYR A 223 -3.23 4.40 -23.02
C TYR A 223 -2.83 3.51 -21.83
N LYS A 224 -3.60 3.53 -20.72
CA LYS A 224 -3.24 2.80 -19.51
C LYS A 224 -3.13 1.29 -19.75
N ALA A 225 -4.13 0.68 -20.40
CA ALA A 225 -4.13 -0.76 -20.68
C ALA A 225 -2.94 -1.18 -21.57
N ALA A 226 -2.59 -0.39 -22.59
CA ALA A 226 -1.44 -0.67 -23.45
C ALA A 226 -0.11 -0.52 -22.69
N TRP A 227 -0.03 0.43 -21.75
CA TRP A 227 1.14 0.59 -20.89
C TRP A 227 1.33 -0.64 -19.98
N VAL A 228 0.25 -1.10 -19.32
CA VAL A 228 0.29 -2.32 -18.49
C VAL A 228 0.69 -3.55 -19.29
N ALA A 229 0.10 -3.74 -20.49
CA ALA A 229 0.43 -4.88 -21.35
C ALA A 229 1.91 -4.89 -21.76
N ARG A 230 2.48 -3.72 -22.09
CA ARG A 230 3.90 -3.61 -22.40
C ARG A 230 4.77 -3.92 -21.18
N TYR A 231 4.45 -3.34 -20.03
CA TYR A 231 5.20 -3.61 -18.80
C TYR A 231 5.22 -5.12 -18.49
N VAL A 232 4.06 -5.79 -18.51
CA VAL A 232 3.97 -7.25 -18.27
C VAL A 232 4.73 -8.05 -19.33
N ALA A 233 4.76 -7.60 -20.57
CA ALA A 233 5.52 -8.26 -21.64
C ALA A 233 7.03 -8.17 -21.43
N GLU A 234 7.53 -7.03 -20.93
CA GLU A 234 8.95 -6.76 -20.64
C GLU A 234 9.44 -7.47 -19.37
N HIS A 235 8.52 -7.96 -18.51
CA HIS A 235 8.85 -8.63 -17.23
C HIS A 235 8.26 -10.06 -17.16
N PRO A 236 8.69 -11.00 -18.04
CA PRO A 236 8.05 -12.31 -18.21
C PRO A 236 8.18 -13.22 -16.99
N ASP A 237 9.24 -13.08 -16.20
CA ASP A 237 9.58 -13.94 -15.06
C ASP A 237 9.13 -13.39 -13.72
N GLU A 238 8.45 -12.25 -13.72
CA GLU A 238 7.98 -11.56 -12.53
C GLU A 238 6.49 -11.83 -12.28
N SER A 239 6.15 -11.99 -11.00
CA SER A 239 4.75 -12.02 -10.56
C SER A 239 4.27 -10.63 -10.16
N GLY A 240 3.07 -10.26 -10.58
CA GLY A 240 2.52 -8.94 -10.29
C GLY A 240 1.04 -8.87 -10.03
N ILE A 241 0.62 -7.78 -9.39
CA ILE A 241 -0.77 -7.46 -9.10
C ILE A 241 -1.14 -6.16 -9.83
N VAL A 242 -2.28 -6.15 -10.52
CA VAL A 242 -2.83 -4.95 -11.16
C VAL A 242 -4.17 -4.61 -10.53
N TYR A 243 -4.24 -3.48 -9.82
CA TYR A 243 -5.48 -3.02 -9.18
C TYR A 243 -6.30 -2.12 -10.10
N CYS A 244 -7.59 -2.46 -10.28
CA CYS A 244 -8.58 -1.70 -11.02
C CYS A 244 -9.69 -1.17 -10.11
N ALA A 245 -10.30 -0.04 -10.47
CA ALA A 245 -11.36 0.57 -9.69
C ALA A 245 -12.69 -0.20 -9.76
N THR A 246 -12.99 -0.89 -10.85
CA THR A 246 -14.26 -1.55 -11.09
C THR A 246 -14.11 -3.00 -11.54
N ARG A 247 -15.16 -3.83 -11.26
CA ARG A 247 -15.21 -5.24 -11.68
C ARG A 247 -15.10 -5.39 -13.20
N LYS A 248 -15.84 -4.57 -13.95
CA LYS A 248 -15.83 -4.59 -15.42
C LYS A 248 -14.43 -4.29 -16.00
N GLU A 249 -13.74 -3.32 -15.43
CA GLU A 249 -12.38 -2.96 -15.84
C GLU A 249 -11.38 -4.08 -15.52
N THR A 250 -11.54 -4.75 -14.36
CA THR A 250 -10.75 -5.91 -13.96
C THR A 250 -10.83 -7.04 -14.99
N GLU A 251 -12.05 -7.43 -15.38
CA GLU A 251 -12.28 -8.50 -16.36
C GLU A 251 -11.75 -8.09 -17.75
N ALA A 252 -12.04 -6.86 -18.19
CA ALA A 252 -11.61 -6.36 -19.49
C ALA A 252 -10.08 -6.29 -19.61
N LEU A 253 -9.39 -5.82 -18.55
CA LEU A 253 -7.94 -5.72 -18.55
C LEU A 253 -7.28 -7.11 -18.50
N ALA A 254 -7.78 -8.06 -17.70
CA ALA A 254 -7.26 -9.42 -17.69
C ALA A 254 -7.39 -10.10 -19.06
N ALA A 255 -8.54 -9.95 -19.73
CA ALA A 255 -8.73 -10.45 -21.10
C ALA A 255 -7.79 -9.79 -22.11
N ALA A 256 -7.60 -8.45 -22.00
CA ALA A 256 -6.69 -7.72 -22.87
C ALA A 256 -5.22 -8.16 -22.68
N LEU A 257 -4.77 -8.40 -21.45
CA LEU A 257 -3.43 -8.89 -21.17
C LEU A 257 -3.20 -10.28 -21.77
N ASN A 258 -4.15 -11.20 -21.63
CA ASN A 258 -4.07 -12.54 -22.20
C ASN A 258 -3.99 -12.55 -23.75
N HIS A 259 -4.58 -11.55 -24.39
CA HIS A 259 -4.51 -11.42 -25.85
C HIS A 259 -3.24 -10.68 -26.30
N THR A 260 -2.86 -9.58 -25.62
CA THR A 260 -1.85 -8.63 -26.12
C THR A 260 -0.43 -9.02 -25.74
N VAL A 261 -0.22 -9.55 -24.50
CA VAL A 261 1.13 -9.83 -23.98
C VAL A 261 1.85 -10.92 -24.80
N PRO A 262 1.21 -12.05 -25.17
CA PRO A 262 1.85 -13.07 -26.02
C PRO A 262 2.28 -12.50 -27.39
N ALA A 263 1.45 -11.65 -28.00
CA ALA A 263 1.77 -11.00 -29.28
C ALA A 263 2.96 -10.04 -29.16
N LEU A 264 3.06 -9.26 -28.06
CA LEU A 264 4.20 -8.36 -27.81
C LEU A 264 5.50 -9.14 -27.60
N ARG A 265 5.47 -10.26 -26.86
CA ARG A 265 6.65 -11.12 -26.64
C ARG A 265 7.12 -11.77 -27.93
N GLY A 266 6.20 -12.24 -28.79
CA GLY A 266 6.54 -12.80 -30.10
C GLY A 266 7.15 -11.80 -31.08
N ALA A 267 6.73 -10.54 -31.01
CA ALA A 267 7.26 -9.46 -31.86
C ALA A 267 8.68 -8.99 -31.44
N ALA A 268 9.09 -9.19 -30.19
CA ALA A 268 10.39 -8.80 -29.67
C ALA A 268 11.56 -9.71 -30.10
N GLY A 269 11.32 -10.74 -30.93
CA GLY A 269 12.38 -11.56 -31.56
C GLY A 269 13.11 -12.49 -30.59
N GLY A 270 12.57 -12.78 -29.43
CA GLY A 270 13.07 -13.81 -28.54
C GLY A 270 13.03 -15.17 -29.23
N SER A 271 14.17 -15.86 -29.29
CA SER A 271 14.25 -17.24 -29.81
C SER A 271 13.18 -18.09 -29.10
N ALA A 272 12.39 -18.80 -29.88
CA ALA A 272 11.35 -19.71 -29.35
C ALA A 272 11.92 -20.82 -28.44
N ALA A 273 13.22 -20.88 -28.27
CA ALA A 273 13.93 -21.83 -27.42
C ALA A 273 14.21 -21.31 -26.00
N ASP A 274 14.21 -19.98 -25.75
CA ASP A 274 14.53 -19.39 -24.44
C ASP A 274 13.31 -18.95 -23.63
N SER A 275 12.13 -18.84 -24.24
CA SER A 275 10.90 -18.69 -23.50
C SER A 275 10.38 -20.10 -23.20
N VAL A 276 10.51 -20.56 -21.96
CA VAL A 276 9.58 -21.57 -21.43
C VAL A 276 8.19 -20.92 -21.56
N MET A 277 7.52 -21.15 -22.70
CA MET A 277 6.12 -20.80 -22.87
C MET A 277 5.38 -21.52 -21.74
N ARG A 278 5.01 -20.78 -20.70
CA ARG A 278 4.04 -21.29 -19.75
C ARG A 278 2.75 -21.50 -20.56
N ASP A 279 2.42 -22.77 -20.80
CA ASP A 279 1.12 -23.13 -21.37
C ASP A 279 0.05 -22.68 -20.38
N GLY A 280 -0.52 -21.51 -20.57
CA GLY A 280 -1.54 -21.00 -19.67
C GLY A 280 -1.79 -19.48 -19.81
N PRO A 281 -2.82 -18.97 -19.14
CA PRO A 281 -3.13 -17.55 -19.18
C PRO A 281 -2.02 -16.71 -18.51
N VAL A 282 -1.76 -15.54 -19.06
CA VAL A 282 -0.84 -14.55 -18.49
C VAL A 282 -1.45 -13.89 -17.25
N ALA A 283 -2.76 -13.68 -17.27
CA ALA A 283 -3.47 -12.96 -16.20
C ALA A 283 -4.82 -13.61 -15.88
N VAL A 284 -5.19 -13.57 -14.60
CA VAL A 284 -6.51 -13.92 -14.10
C VAL A 284 -7.19 -12.72 -13.47
N ALA A 285 -8.53 -12.63 -13.62
CA ALA A 285 -9.33 -11.62 -12.96
C ALA A 285 -9.73 -12.07 -11.54
N TYR A 286 -9.83 -11.11 -10.60
CA TYR A 286 -10.32 -11.36 -9.24
C TYR A 286 -11.12 -10.17 -8.70
N HIS A 287 -12.38 -10.40 -8.34
CA HIS A 287 -13.22 -9.39 -7.68
C HIS A 287 -14.36 -10.01 -6.86
N GLY A 288 -14.92 -9.27 -5.93
CA GLY A 288 -15.95 -9.75 -5.00
C GLY A 288 -17.27 -10.22 -5.63
N GLY A 289 -17.53 -9.88 -6.90
CA GLY A 289 -18.72 -10.34 -7.63
C GLY A 289 -18.60 -11.74 -8.28
N MET A 290 -17.41 -12.35 -8.24
CA MET A 290 -17.18 -13.70 -8.79
C MET A 290 -17.66 -14.78 -7.82
N PRO A 291 -18.07 -15.96 -8.30
CA PRO A 291 -18.33 -17.13 -7.48
C PRO A 291 -17.12 -17.49 -6.59
N ALA A 292 -17.38 -18.06 -5.42
CA ALA A 292 -16.33 -18.33 -4.43
C ALA A 292 -15.29 -19.34 -4.93
N ASP A 293 -15.72 -20.37 -5.65
CA ASP A 293 -14.87 -21.40 -6.27
C ASP A 293 -13.91 -20.78 -7.30
N VAL A 294 -14.42 -19.91 -8.17
CA VAL A 294 -13.62 -19.21 -9.20
C VAL A 294 -12.61 -18.27 -8.54
N ARG A 295 -13.02 -17.52 -7.50
CA ARG A 295 -12.10 -16.66 -6.73
C ARG A 295 -10.98 -17.46 -6.07
N ASN A 296 -11.35 -18.58 -5.44
CA ASN A 296 -10.39 -19.46 -4.78
C ASN A 296 -9.42 -20.09 -5.79
N GLN A 297 -9.89 -20.40 -7.02
CA GLN A 297 -9.02 -20.92 -8.07
C GLN A 297 -8.06 -19.84 -8.57
N ALA A 298 -8.55 -18.64 -8.89
CA ALA A 298 -7.71 -17.52 -9.33
C ALA A 298 -6.62 -17.16 -8.28
N GLN A 299 -6.99 -17.20 -7.00
CA GLN A 299 -6.04 -16.98 -5.91
C GLN A 299 -4.98 -18.09 -5.84
N ARG A 300 -5.40 -19.35 -5.92
CA ARG A 300 -4.46 -20.50 -5.95
C ARG A 300 -3.51 -20.39 -7.13
N ASP A 301 -4.02 -20.13 -8.32
CA ASP A 301 -3.20 -20.06 -9.54
C ASP A 301 -2.12 -18.97 -9.42
N PHE A 302 -2.46 -17.81 -8.85
CA PHE A 302 -1.51 -16.74 -8.60
C PHE A 302 -0.51 -17.09 -7.49
N VAL A 303 -0.97 -17.63 -6.37
CA VAL A 303 -0.12 -17.98 -5.21
C VAL A 303 0.86 -19.10 -5.54
N THR A 304 0.48 -20.07 -6.38
CA THR A 304 1.31 -21.20 -6.80
C THR A 304 2.21 -20.91 -8.02
N ASP A 305 2.25 -19.66 -8.48
CA ASP A 305 2.98 -19.26 -9.70
C ASP A 305 2.47 -19.93 -10.99
N ALA A 306 1.27 -20.51 -10.99
CA ALA A 306 0.63 -21.05 -12.21
C ALA A 306 0.25 -19.93 -13.18
N VAL A 307 -0.19 -18.78 -12.64
CA VAL A 307 -0.46 -17.55 -13.39
C VAL A 307 0.36 -16.39 -12.79
N PRO A 308 1.17 -15.69 -13.60
CA PRO A 308 2.07 -14.66 -13.08
C PRO A 308 1.36 -13.36 -12.67
N VAL A 309 0.21 -13.04 -13.26
CA VAL A 309 -0.46 -11.75 -13.04
C VAL A 309 -1.89 -11.95 -12.53
N VAL A 310 -2.25 -11.22 -11.48
CA VAL A 310 -3.64 -11.07 -11.08
C VAL A 310 -4.10 -9.64 -11.33
N VAL A 311 -5.21 -9.50 -12.06
CA VAL A 311 -5.91 -8.21 -12.22
C VAL A 311 -7.09 -8.19 -11.26
N ALA A 312 -7.15 -7.22 -10.35
CA ALA A 312 -8.09 -7.31 -9.25
C ALA A 312 -8.70 -5.97 -8.82
N THR A 313 -9.85 -6.03 -8.15
CA THR A 313 -10.30 -4.91 -7.31
C THR A 313 -9.67 -5.00 -5.92
N ASN A 314 -9.94 -4.02 -5.05
CA ASN A 314 -9.53 -4.03 -3.63
C ASN A 314 -9.96 -5.28 -2.85
N ALA A 315 -10.90 -6.09 -3.38
CA ALA A 315 -11.28 -7.36 -2.80
C ALA A 315 -10.15 -8.40 -2.79
N PHE A 316 -9.14 -8.24 -3.68
CA PHE A 316 -7.93 -9.04 -3.70
C PHE A 316 -6.88 -8.39 -2.83
N GLY A 317 -6.81 -8.80 -1.60
CA GLY A 317 -5.84 -8.09 -0.77
C GLY A 317 -5.71 -8.66 0.62
N MET A 318 -6.79 -8.74 1.36
CA MET A 318 -6.74 -9.23 2.71
C MET A 318 -6.49 -10.75 2.71
N GLY A 319 -5.38 -11.19 3.34
CA GLY A 319 -5.03 -12.61 3.44
C GLY A 319 -4.08 -13.16 2.37
N ILE A 320 -3.50 -12.34 1.49
CA ILE A 320 -2.51 -12.80 0.52
C ILE A 320 -1.11 -12.51 1.05
N ASP A 321 -0.37 -13.57 1.32
CA ASP A 321 1.01 -13.49 1.84
C ASP A 321 2.06 -14.01 0.84
N LYS A 322 1.84 -13.82 -0.47
CA LYS A 322 2.82 -14.13 -1.50
C LYS A 322 4.01 -13.17 -1.39
N SER A 323 5.18 -13.69 -1.08
CA SER A 323 6.38 -12.87 -0.80
C SER A 323 7.10 -12.36 -2.05
N ASN A 324 7.00 -13.09 -3.17
CA ASN A 324 7.72 -12.82 -4.41
C ASN A 324 6.94 -12.01 -5.46
N VAL A 325 6.07 -11.11 -5.02
CA VAL A 325 5.41 -10.13 -5.91
C VAL A 325 6.42 -9.05 -6.27
N ARG A 326 6.79 -8.94 -7.55
CA ARG A 326 7.82 -8.00 -8.02
C ARG A 326 7.25 -6.65 -8.43
N TYR A 327 5.97 -6.58 -8.80
CA TYR A 327 5.35 -5.31 -9.09
C TYR A 327 3.88 -5.25 -8.66
N VAL A 328 3.46 -4.05 -8.27
CA VAL A 328 2.06 -3.69 -8.05
C VAL A 328 1.74 -2.47 -8.90
N ILE A 329 0.76 -2.60 -9.79
CA ILE A 329 0.31 -1.53 -10.67
C ILE A 329 -1.10 -1.11 -10.26
N HIS A 330 -1.30 0.17 -9.98
CA HIS A 330 -2.63 0.75 -9.80
C HIS A 330 -3.06 1.37 -11.13
N HIS A 331 -4.00 0.74 -11.81
CA HIS A 331 -4.55 1.21 -13.08
C HIS A 331 -5.36 2.51 -12.93
N ASN A 332 -5.90 2.75 -11.73
CA ASN A 332 -6.63 3.97 -11.37
C ASN A 332 -6.11 4.52 -10.04
N MET A 333 -6.27 5.83 -9.83
CA MET A 333 -5.97 6.47 -8.55
C MET A 333 -6.85 5.89 -7.43
N GLN A 334 -6.24 5.57 -6.30
CA GLN A 334 -6.94 5.12 -5.10
C GLN A 334 -7.70 6.26 -4.40
N GLU A 335 -8.62 5.92 -3.52
CA GLU A 335 -9.44 6.89 -2.78
C GLU A 335 -8.67 7.58 -1.62
N ARG A 336 -7.59 6.94 -1.15
CA ARG A 336 -6.77 7.38 -0.01
C ARG A 336 -5.39 6.74 -0.03
N ILE A 337 -4.45 7.39 0.62
CA ILE A 337 -3.04 6.97 0.69
C ILE A 337 -2.90 5.63 1.42
N GLU A 338 -3.65 5.42 2.50
CA GLU A 338 -3.60 4.20 3.30
C GLU A 338 -3.93 2.97 2.45
N ALA A 339 -4.99 3.04 1.63
CA ALA A 339 -5.36 1.95 0.73
C ALA A 339 -4.27 1.70 -0.31
N TYR A 340 -3.77 2.77 -0.96
CA TYR A 340 -2.67 2.68 -1.90
C TYR A 340 -1.43 2.04 -1.28
N TYR A 341 -1.01 2.51 -0.11
CA TYR A 341 0.20 2.03 0.55
C TYR A 341 0.08 0.57 1.01
N GLN A 342 -1.09 0.16 1.50
CA GLN A 342 -1.35 -1.23 1.87
C GLN A 342 -1.32 -2.19 0.67
N GLU A 343 -1.87 -1.76 -0.48
CA GLU A 343 -1.86 -2.53 -1.72
C GLU A 343 -0.45 -2.55 -2.35
N ALA A 344 0.23 -1.42 -2.43
CA ALA A 344 1.63 -1.31 -2.89
C ALA A 344 2.58 -2.14 -2.02
N GLY A 345 2.36 -2.16 -0.70
CA GLY A 345 3.16 -2.92 0.27
C GLY A 345 3.09 -4.45 0.12
N ARG A 346 2.29 -4.97 -0.82
CA ARG A 346 2.30 -6.40 -1.19
C ARG A 346 3.50 -6.77 -2.04
N ALA A 347 4.09 -5.80 -2.74
CA ALA A 347 5.32 -5.98 -3.47
C ALA A 347 6.50 -6.16 -2.50
N GLY A 348 7.46 -6.99 -2.87
CA GLY A 348 8.75 -7.12 -2.20
C GLY A 348 8.69 -7.47 -0.71
N ARG A 349 7.79 -8.34 -0.29
CA ARG A 349 7.70 -8.76 1.13
C ARG A 349 8.93 -9.53 1.60
N ASP A 350 9.61 -10.18 0.69
CA ASP A 350 10.90 -10.85 0.90
C ASP A 350 12.09 -9.88 1.03
N GLY A 351 11.87 -8.59 0.77
CA GLY A 351 12.90 -7.56 0.82
C GLY A 351 13.63 -7.35 -0.51
N GLU A 352 13.28 -8.13 -1.56
CA GLU A 352 13.85 -7.97 -2.89
C GLU A 352 13.30 -6.70 -3.59
N PRO A 353 14.08 -6.09 -4.49
CA PRO A 353 13.65 -4.92 -5.25
C PRO A 353 12.32 -5.17 -5.96
N SER A 354 11.40 -4.21 -5.84
CA SER A 354 10.05 -4.34 -6.41
C SER A 354 9.49 -2.97 -6.78
N ARG A 355 8.62 -2.93 -7.78
CA ARG A 355 8.09 -1.68 -8.33
C ARG A 355 6.61 -1.47 -8.00
N CYS A 356 6.24 -0.26 -7.60
CA CYS A 356 4.88 0.15 -7.30
C CYS A 356 4.49 1.32 -8.20
N THR A 357 3.75 1.05 -9.28
CA THR A 357 3.38 2.07 -10.28
C THR A 357 1.94 2.49 -10.12
N LEU A 358 1.70 3.79 -10.00
CA LEU A 358 0.37 4.39 -9.99
C LEU A 358 0.10 5.13 -11.30
N LEU A 359 -0.86 4.64 -12.07
CA LEU A 359 -1.34 5.28 -13.30
C LEU A 359 -2.57 6.13 -12.98
N TRP A 360 -2.48 7.44 -13.18
CA TRP A 360 -3.57 8.34 -12.85
C TRP A 360 -3.82 9.43 -13.90
N ASN A 361 -4.97 10.07 -13.83
CA ASN A 361 -5.30 11.28 -14.58
C ASN A 361 -6.42 12.07 -13.89
N GLU A 362 -6.75 13.25 -14.41
CA GLU A 362 -7.76 14.13 -13.79
C GLU A 362 -9.17 13.53 -13.79
N SER A 363 -9.50 12.61 -14.70
CA SER A 363 -10.80 11.94 -14.72
C SER A 363 -10.95 10.95 -13.56
N ASP A 364 -9.83 10.39 -13.05
CA ASP A 364 -9.86 9.55 -11.85
C ASP A 364 -10.34 10.36 -10.62
N ILE A 365 -9.86 11.61 -10.49
CA ILE A 365 -10.27 12.52 -9.40
C ILE A 365 -11.78 12.79 -9.48
N VAL A 366 -12.29 13.12 -10.68
CA VAL A 366 -13.71 13.36 -10.89
C VAL A 366 -14.55 12.14 -10.52
N THR A 367 -14.09 10.95 -10.95
CA THR A 367 -14.77 9.69 -10.67
C THR A 367 -14.79 9.40 -9.17
N ARG A 368 -13.65 9.57 -8.46
CA ARG A 368 -13.56 9.34 -7.01
C ARG A 368 -14.44 10.30 -6.23
N ARG A 369 -14.45 11.60 -6.57
CA ARG A 369 -15.35 12.58 -5.95
C ARG A 369 -16.81 12.21 -6.13
N ARG A 370 -17.22 11.84 -7.36
CA ARG A 370 -18.58 11.39 -7.63
C ARG A 370 -18.98 10.15 -6.82
N LEU A 371 -18.09 9.16 -6.70
CA LEU A 371 -18.35 7.97 -5.89
C LEU A 371 -18.52 8.30 -4.40
N LEU A 372 -17.72 9.23 -3.86
CA LEU A 372 -17.88 9.71 -2.48
C LEU A 372 -19.23 10.41 -2.25
N ASP A 373 -19.73 11.13 -3.25
CA ASP A 373 -21.03 11.81 -3.16
C ASP A 373 -22.22 10.83 -3.26
N MET A 374 -22.03 9.68 -3.92
CA MET A 374 -23.05 8.62 -4.05
C MET A 374 -23.10 7.66 -2.85
N ASP A 375 -22.04 7.60 -2.03
CA ASP A 375 -21.92 6.68 -0.86
C ASP A 375 -22.70 7.19 0.38
N ASN A 376 -23.90 7.75 0.14
CA ASN A 376 -24.73 8.38 1.16
C ASN A 376 -25.73 7.43 1.87
N ASP A 377 -25.69 6.12 1.59
CA ASP A 377 -26.78 5.20 1.94
C ASP A 377 -26.61 4.48 3.28
N ASN A 378 -25.76 4.96 4.18
CA ASN A 378 -25.75 4.41 5.53
C ASN A 378 -26.89 5.00 6.37
N GLU A 379 -28.07 4.39 6.29
CA GLU A 379 -29.30 4.79 6.99
C GLU A 379 -29.15 4.81 8.54
N ARG A 380 -28.07 4.22 9.08
CA ARG A 380 -27.80 4.14 10.52
C ARG A 380 -27.15 5.41 11.10
N LEU A 381 -26.65 6.31 10.24
CA LEU A 381 -25.99 7.55 10.65
C LEU A 381 -26.95 8.72 10.60
N THR A 382 -26.85 9.61 11.57
CA THR A 382 -27.55 10.91 11.51
C THR A 382 -27.03 11.77 10.36
N PRO A 383 -27.78 12.78 9.90
CA PRO A 383 -27.33 13.69 8.84
C PRO A 383 -25.98 14.36 9.15
N GLU A 384 -25.76 14.73 10.43
CA GLU A 384 -24.53 15.38 10.89
C GLU A 384 -23.34 14.40 10.91
N GLU A 385 -23.57 13.17 11.33
CA GLU A 385 -22.56 12.10 11.28
C GLU A 385 -22.19 11.75 9.83
N ARG A 386 -23.17 11.67 8.93
CA ARG A 386 -22.93 11.45 7.49
C ARG A 386 -22.08 12.55 6.89
N GLU A 387 -22.35 13.83 7.22
CA GLU A 387 -21.55 14.95 6.74
C GLU A 387 -20.12 14.87 7.28
N THR A 388 -19.95 14.54 8.54
CA THR A 388 -18.62 14.38 9.18
C THR A 388 -17.81 13.26 8.51
N VAL A 389 -18.44 12.12 8.22
CA VAL A 389 -17.81 11.01 7.50
C VAL A 389 -17.43 11.42 6.07
N ARG A 390 -18.34 12.13 5.37
CA ARG A 390 -18.09 12.63 4.02
C ARG A 390 -16.91 13.59 3.97
N MET A 391 -16.85 14.55 4.87
CA MET A 391 -15.73 15.49 4.97
C MET A 391 -14.41 14.77 5.24
N SER A 392 -14.42 13.75 6.10
CA SER A 392 -13.25 12.94 6.36
C SER A 392 -12.77 12.18 5.12
N LYS A 393 -13.68 11.50 4.42
CA LYS A 393 -13.37 10.78 3.17
C LYS A 393 -12.79 11.72 2.11
N ARG A 394 -13.32 12.95 1.98
CA ARG A 394 -12.78 13.96 1.07
C ARG A 394 -11.37 14.39 1.43
N ARG A 395 -11.09 14.61 2.72
CA ARG A 395 -9.75 14.94 3.19
C ARG A 395 -8.72 13.84 2.90
N LEU A 396 -9.13 12.57 3.03
CA LEU A 396 -8.29 11.42 2.67
C LEU A 396 -8.00 11.39 1.15
N LEU A 397 -9.02 11.67 0.32
CA LEU A 397 -8.86 11.79 -1.13
C LEU A 397 -7.93 12.95 -1.52
N ASP A 398 -8.05 14.10 -0.86
CA ASP A 398 -7.16 15.25 -1.10
C ASP A 398 -5.69 14.90 -0.79
N GLY A 399 -5.44 14.12 0.26
CA GLY A 399 -4.12 13.56 0.55
C GLY A 399 -3.58 12.72 -0.62
N MET A 400 -4.40 11.84 -1.19
CA MET A 400 -4.02 11.00 -2.34
C MET A 400 -3.78 11.84 -3.61
N ILE A 401 -4.59 12.86 -3.85
CA ILE A 401 -4.38 13.81 -4.96
C ILE A 401 -3.05 14.56 -4.77
N GLY A 402 -2.76 14.98 -3.54
CA GLY A 402 -1.48 15.60 -3.18
C GLY A 402 -0.29 14.69 -3.49
N TYR A 403 -0.38 13.40 -3.13
CA TYR A 403 0.63 12.40 -3.47
C TYR A 403 0.84 12.25 -4.99
N CYS A 404 -0.24 12.22 -5.77
CA CYS A 404 -0.17 12.12 -7.22
C CYS A 404 0.50 13.34 -7.89
N ARG A 405 0.39 14.50 -7.25
CA ARG A 405 0.85 15.78 -7.82
C ARG A 405 2.16 16.30 -7.24
N THR A 406 2.60 15.74 -6.10
CA THR A 406 3.81 16.23 -5.42
C THR A 406 5.04 16.19 -6.33
N THR A 407 5.92 17.18 -6.16
CA THR A 407 7.27 17.20 -6.72
C THR A 407 8.30 16.67 -5.73
N ASP A 408 7.93 16.53 -4.46
CA ASP A 408 8.77 15.98 -3.40
C ASP A 408 9.07 14.49 -3.61
N CYS A 409 10.06 13.99 -2.87
CA CYS A 409 10.32 12.57 -2.78
C CYS A 409 9.06 11.79 -2.36
N LEU A 410 8.68 10.76 -3.14
CA LEU A 410 7.47 9.96 -2.89
C LEU A 410 7.58 9.16 -1.58
N HIS A 411 8.76 8.65 -1.23
CA HIS A 411 9.02 8.03 0.08
C HIS A 411 8.86 9.03 1.22
N GLY A 412 9.48 10.21 1.09
CA GLY A 412 9.37 11.27 2.09
C GLY A 412 7.93 11.75 2.28
N TYR A 413 7.11 11.76 1.24
CA TYR A 413 5.69 12.07 1.36
C TYR A 413 4.95 11.03 2.20
N MET A 414 5.19 9.73 1.93
CA MET A 414 4.56 8.62 2.67
C MET A 414 4.96 8.63 4.15
N THR A 415 6.24 8.74 4.46
CA THR A 415 6.73 8.74 5.85
C THR A 415 6.15 9.91 6.65
N ARG A 416 6.10 11.13 6.07
CA ARG A 416 5.44 12.28 6.69
C ARG A 416 3.94 12.08 6.89
N TYR A 417 3.25 11.50 5.91
CA TYR A 417 1.81 11.25 6.01
C TYR A 417 1.44 10.33 7.17
N PHE A 418 2.21 9.27 7.39
CA PHE A 418 2.00 8.32 8.49
C PHE A 418 2.59 8.79 9.83
N GLY A 419 3.26 9.94 9.85
CA GLY A 419 3.85 10.53 11.06
C GLY A 419 5.06 9.75 11.57
N GLU A 420 5.80 9.11 10.66
CA GLU A 420 7.10 8.55 10.98
C GLU A 420 8.13 9.68 11.04
N ASN A 421 8.77 9.84 12.19
CA ASN A 421 9.82 10.85 12.41
C ASN A 421 11.10 10.35 11.73
N THR A 422 11.22 10.57 10.42
CA THR A 422 12.48 10.32 9.73
C THR A 422 13.24 11.62 9.59
N SER A 423 14.52 11.61 9.96
CA SER A 423 15.48 12.69 9.69
C SER A 423 15.79 12.88 8.20
N ARG A 424 15.12 12.12 7.32
CA ARG A 424 15.23 12.23 5.86
C ARG A 424 14.46 13.46 5.35
N THR A 425 15.10 14.59 5.39
CA THR A 425 14.73 15.82 4.67
C THR A 425 15.36 15.86 3.26
N GLY A 426 15.60 14.70 2.63
CA GLY A 426 16.34 14.62 1.37
C GLY A 426 15.69 13.71 0.33
N THR A 427 16.27 13.69 -0.86
CA THR A 427 15.96 12.79 -1.96
C THR A 427 16.33 11.35 -1.61
N CYS A 428 15.48 10.38 -1.94
CA CYS A 428 15.90 8.97 -1.95
C CYS A 428 16.79 8.72 -3.18
N THR A 429 17.87 7.96 -3.01
CA THR A 429 18.74 7.61 -4.13
C THR A 429 18.19 6.35 -4.81
N GLY A 430 17.69 6.49 -6.05
CA GLY A 430 17.21 5.35 -6.84
C GLY A 430 15.91 4.69 -6.35
N GLY A 431 15.08 5.40 -5.57
CA GLY A 431 13.88 4.82 -4.93
C GLY A 431 12.55 5.32 -5.47
N CYS A 432 12.50 6.41 -6.22
CA CYS A 432 11.23 6.90 -6.76
C CYS A 432 11.39 7.77 -8.02
N THR A 433 10.33 7.80 -8.84
CA THR A 433 10.31 8.59 -10.08
C THR A 433 10.62 10.08 -9.85
N ASN A 434 10.19 10.66 -8.74
CA ASN A 434 10.40 12.08 -8.48
C ASN A 434 11.87 12.42 -8.19
N CYS A 435 12.62 11.49 -7.59
CA CYS A 435 14.04 11.70 -7.30
C CYS A 435 14.95 11.34 -8.48
N ASP A 436 14.54 10.36 -9.29
CA ASP A 436 15.36 9.84 -10.39
C ASP A 436 15.08 10.50 -11.74
N SER A 437 13.87 11.06 -11.92
CA SER A 437 13.55 11.74 -13.16
C SER A 437 13.93 13.20 -13.10
N THR A 438 14.59 13.66 -14.16
CA THR A 438 14.76 15.09 -14.49
C THR A 438 13.45 15.62 -15.07
N PHE A 439 12.33 15.57 -14.32
CA PHE A 439 11.17 16.32 -14.79
C PHE A 439 11.44 17.82 -14.62
N GLU A 440 11.15 18.57 -15.66
CA GLU A 440 11.20 20.01 -15.55
C GLU A 440 10.08 20.47 -14.61
N THR A 441 10.45 21.17 -13.53
CA THR A 441 9.50 21.96 -12.78
C THR A 441 9.23 23.24 -13.52
N LEU A 442 8.00 23.70 -13.48
CA LEU A 442 7.61 24.98 -13.97
C LEU A 442 7.34 25.88 -12.79
N ASP A 443 8.14 26.96 -12.64
CA ASP A 443 7.84 28.01 -11.68
C ASP A 443 6.54 28.71 -12.09
N VAL A 444 5.53 28.61 -11.25
CA VAL A 444 4.21 29.23 -11.44
C VAL A 444 3.88 30.17 -10.26
N THR A 445 4.90 30.64 -9.56
CA THR A 445 4.77 31.53 -8.40
C THR A 445 3.91 32.76 -8.71
N ASP A 446 4.10 33.41 -9.87
CA ASP A 446 3.31 34.58 -10.25
C ASP A 446 1.86 34.23 -10.57
N ILE A 447 1.61 33.05 -11.12
CA ILE A 447 0.25 32.56 -11.36
C ILE A 447 -0.43 32.29 -10.02
N ALA A 448 0.25 31.59 -9.09
CA ALA A 448 -0.28 31.26 -7.78
C ALA A 448 -0.60 32.53 -6.96
N ARG A 449 0.31 33.51 -6.95
CA ARG A 449 0.08 34.81 -6.31
C ARG A 449 -1.09 35.57 -6.93
N SER A 450 -1.19 35.55 -8.26
CA SER A 450 -2.29 36.19 -8.98
C SER A 450 -3.64 35.53 -8.70
N ILE A 451 -3.68 34.21 -8.57
CA ILE A 451 -4.89 33.47 -8.18
C ILE A 451 -5.29 33.84 -6.75
N SER A 452 -4.36 33.80 -5.78
CA SER A 452 -4.63 34.15 -4.38
C SER A 452 -5.17 35.58 -4.27
N ARG A 453 -4.55 36.52 -4.99
CA ARG A 453 -5.02 37.91 -5.03
C ARG A 453 -6.39 38.05 -5.67
N CYS A 454 -6.67 37.34 -6.76
CA CYS A 454 -7.97 37.35 -7.42
C CYS A 454 -9.07 36.78 -6.51
N VAL A 455 -8.79 35.77 -5.70
CA VAL A 455 -9.76 35.27 -4.70
C VAL A 455 -10.09 36.36 -3.69
N HIS A 456 -9.10 37.13 -3.21
CA HIS A 456 -9.34 38.27 -2.34
C HIS A 456 -10.15 39.35 -3.06
N ASP A 457 -9.69 39.83 -4.21
CA ASP A 457 -10.30 40.93 -4.93
C ASP A 457 -11.73 40.63 -5.35
N ALA A 458 -12.05 39.36 -5.68
CA ALA A 458 -13.39 38.91 -6.06
C ALA A 458 -14.43 38.99 -4.92
N MET A 459 -14.02 39.25 -3.68
CA MET A 459 -14.90 39.43 -2.53
C MET A 459 -15.49 40.84 -2.47
N TYR A 460 -14.95 41.81 -3.22
CA TYR A 460 -15.33 43.22 -3.17
C TYR A 460 -15.99 43.68 -4.47
N ASP A 461 -16.74 44.77 -4.38
CA ASP A 461 -17.18 45.56 -5.54
C ASP A 461 -16.29 46.79 -5.72
N TYR A 462 -16.08 47.20 -6.97
CA TYR A 462 -15.15 48.26 -7.34
C TYR A 462 -15.84 49.38 -8.13
N ASP A 463 -15.41 50.62 -7.90
CA ASP A 463 -15.79 51.78 -8.68
C ASP A 463 -15.10 51.81 -10.07
N ASP A 464 -15.41 52.77 -10.90
CA ASP A 464 -14.81 52.93 -12.24
C ASP A 464 -13.30 53.22 -12.19
N GLN A 465 -12.77 53.54 -10.99
CA GLN A 465 -11.34 53.79 -10.75
C GLN A 465 -10.64 52.57 -10.11
N GLY A 466 -11.32 51.42 -9.99
CA GLY A 466 -10.80 50.20 -9.41
C GLY A 466 -10.59 50.27 -7.88
N ARG A 467 -11.29 51.13 -7.17
CA ARG A 467 -11.24 51.23 -5.70
C ARG A 467 -12.43 50.48 -5.10
N PRO A 468 -12.25 49.73 -4.00
CA PRO A 468 -13.34 49.02 -3.35
C PRO A 468 -14.39 50.03 -2.82
N THR A 469 -15.64 49.79 -3.13
CA THR A 469 -16.78 50.68 -2.78
C THR A 469 -17.28 50.50 -1.35
N CYS A 470 -17.07 49.28 -0.80
CA CYS A 470 -17.49 48.93 0.57
C CYS A 470 -16.64 47.74 1.07
N GLY A 471 -16.97 47.17 2.25
CA GLY A 471 -16.41 45.92 2.74
C GLY A 471 -16.78 44.74 1.85
N PRO A 472 -16.30 43.53 2.21
CA PRO A 472 -16.53 42.34 1.40
C PRO A 472 -18.04 42.05 1.25
N VAL A 473 -18.49 41.96 -0.01
CA VAL A 473 -19.93 41.79 -0.37
C VAL A 473 -20.23 40.34 -0.79
N ARG A 474 -19.17 39.50 -0.99
CA ARG A 474 -19.30 38.11 -1.40
C ARG A 474 -18.38 37.21 -0.57
N GLN A 475 -18.78 35.97 -0.38
CA GLN A 475 -17.94 34.94 0.26
C GLN A 475 -16.88 34.36 -0.69
N GLY A 476 -16.94 34.67 -1.98
CA GLY A 476 -16.06 34.20 -3.03
C GLY A 476 -16.79 33.89 -4.33
N LEU A 477 -16.07 33.36 -5.30
CA LEU A 477 -16.58 32.98 -6.62
C LEU A 477 -16.14 31.55 -6.97
N GLY A 478 -16.85 30.91 -7.89
CA GLY A 478 -16.47 29.59 -8.40
C GLY A 478 -15.18 29.65 -9.22
N SER A 479 -14.41 28.53 -9.24
CA SER A 479 -13.11 28.43 -9.94
C SER A 479 -13.16 28.88 -11.39
N GLY A 480 -14.22 28.56 -12.12
CA GLY A 480 -14.38 29.02 -13.51
C GLY A 480 -14.46 30.54 -13.64
N LYS A 481 -15.07 31.24 -12.67
CA LYS A 481 -15.13 32.71 -12.67
C LYS A 481 -13.82 33.33 -12.26
N ILE A 482 -13.10 32.79 -11.30
CA ILE A 482 -11.73 33.24 -10.95
C ILE A 482 -10.83 33.16 -12.17
N VAL A 483 -10.86 32.03 -12.90
CA VAL A 483 -10.09 31.87 -14.14
C VAL A 483 -10.51 32.87 -15.21
N ALA A 484 -11.80 33.09 -15.39
CA ALA A 484 -12.35 34.03 -16.37
C ALA A 484 -11.97 35.50 -16.05
N ILE A 485 -11.96 35.90 -14.78
CA ILE A 485 -11.47 37.24 -14.34
C ILE A 485 -9.98 37.38 -14.68
N LEU A 486 -9.17 36.43 -14.27
CA LEU A 486 -7.72 36.45 -14.53
C LEU A 486 -7.36 36.51 -16.03
N ARG A 487 -8.16 35.87 -16.85
CA ARG A 487 -8.03 35.87 -18.32
C ARG A 487 -8.58 37.13 -19.01
N GLY A 488 -9.30 37.99 -18.28
CA GLY A 488 -9.94 39.16 -18.89
C GLY A 488 -11.12 38.79 -19.80
N SER A 489 -11.92 37.79 -19.42
CA SER A 489 -13.06 37.32 -20.21
C SER A 489 -14.16 38.38 -20.32
N LYS A 490 -14.68 38.61 -21.53
CA LYS A 490 -15.80 39.51 -21.83
C LYS A 490 -17.17 38.81 -21.69
N ALA A 491 -17.28 37.78 -20.90
CA ALA A 491 -18.55 37.07 -20.65
C ALA A 491 -19.60 38.02 -20.04
N LYS A 492 -20.84 37.96 -20.56
CA LYS A 492 -21.93 38.87 -20.17
C LYS A 492 -22.21 38.87 -18.66
N ASP A 493 -22.09 37.76 -18.00
CA ASP A 493 -22.33 37.61 -16.57
C ASP A 493 -21.20 38.21 -15.70
N LEU A 494 -19.98 38.30 -16.21
CA LEU A 494 -18.87 39.02 -15.55
C LEU A 494 -19.06 40.52 -15.62
N ILE A 495 -19.40 41.03 -16.81
CA ILE A 495 -19.65 42.46 -17.06
C ILE A 495 -20.88 42.92 -16.29
N ALA A 496 -21.97 42.14 -16.30
CA ALA A 496 -23.20 42.47 -15.55
C ALA A 496 -22.99 42.55 -14.04
N ARG A 497 -21.97 41.93 -13.50
CA ARG A 497 -21.56 41.98 -12.09
C ARG A 497 -20.41 42.91 -11.81
N HIS A 498 -19.98 43.70 -12.77
CA HIS A 498 -18.87 44.65 -12.73
C HIS A 498 -17.53 44.02 -12.27
N LEU A 499 -17.34 42.71 -12.54
CA LEU A 499 -16.10 41.98 -12.21
C LEU A 499 -14.95 42.32 -13.14
N ASP A 500 -15.22 42.95 -14.27
CA ASP A 500 -14.25 43.58 -15.17
C ASP A 500 -13.52 44.80 -14.59
N ARG A 501 -14.05 45.37 -13.48
CA ARG A 501 -13.42 46.46 -12.72
C ARG A 501 -12.46 45.95 -11.63
N CYS A 502 -12.44 44.64 -11.39
CA CYS A 502 -11.60 43.99 -10.39
C CYS A 502 -10.11 44.21 -10.73
N PRO A 503 -9.23 44.60 -9.78
CA PRO A 503 -7.80 44.82 -10.01
C PRO A 503 -7.06 43.60 -10.58
N SER A 504 -7.58 42.40 -10.37
CA SER A 504 -7.05 41.15 -10.90
C SER A 504 -7.54 40.83 -12.32
N TYR A 505 -8.44 41.65 -12.92
CA TYR A 505 -8.99 41.37 -14.23
C TYR A 505 -7.94 41.45 -15.34
N GLY A 506 -7.84 40.39 -16.16
CA GLY A 506 -6.89 40.31 -17.26
C GLY A 506 -5.42 40.15 -16.85
N ARG A 507 -5.13 39.96 -15.57
CA ARG A 507 -3.72 39.89 -15.07
C ARG A 507 -2.93 38.71 -15.63
N LEU A 508 -3.60 37.64 -16.03
CA LEU A 508 -3.05 36.44 -16.66
C LEU A 508 -3.62 36.20 -18.05
N HIS A 509 -3.85 37.27 -18.84
CA HIS A 509 -4.47 37.18 -20.16
C HIS A 509 -3.63 36.34 -21.15
N ASP A 510 -2.33 36.31 -21.00
CA ASP A 510 -1.34 35.56 -21.80
C ASP A 510 -1.11 34.13 -21.31
N ALA A 511 -1.44 33.80 -20.06
CA ALA A 511 -1.25 32.48 -19.54
C ALA A 511 -2.31 31.50 -20.10
N PRO A 512 -1.95 30.24 -20.47
CA PRO A 512 -2.93 29.26 -20.91
C PRO A 512 -3.97 28.95 -19.83
N GLU A 513 -5.25 28.94 -20.19
CA GLU A 513 -6.36 28.66 -19.26
C GLU A 513 -6.16 27.33 -18.49
N ALA A 514 -5.73 26.28 -19.20
CA ALA A 514 -5.47 24.99 -18.60
C ALA A 514 -4.44 25.08 -17.46
N ARG A 515 -3.39 25.90 -17.64
CA ARG A 515 -2.35 26.10 -16.63
C ARG A 515 -2.89 26.83 -15.39
N ILE A 516 -3.69 27.87 -15.60
CA ILE A 516 -4.32 28.59 -14.46
C ILE A 516 -5.23 27.65 -13.69
N ARG A 517 -6.00 26.77 -14.36
CA ARG A 517 -6.85 25.76 -13.74
C ARG A 517 -6.03 24.73 -12.96
N ASP A 518 -4.93 24.25 -13.54
CA ASP A 518 -4.03 23.28 -12.89
C ASP A 518 -3.44 23.87 -11.61
N VAL A 519 -2.91 25.12 -11.67
CA VAL A 519 -2.34 25.80 -10.51
C VAL A 519 -3.40 26.05 -9.44
N LEU A 520 -4.60 26.52 -9.80
CA LEU A 520 -5.69 26.73 -8.85
C LEU A 520 -6.08 25.43 -8.15
N SER A 521 -6.20 24.35 -8.90
CA SER A 521 -6.54 23.04 -8.36
C SER A 521 -5.46 22.51 -7.41
N GLN A 522 -4.19 22.69 -7.76
CA GLN A 522 -3.07 22.26 -6.90
C GLN A 522 -2.98 23.14 -5.64
N MET A 523 -3.14 24.45 -5.75
CA MET A 523 -3.18 25.35 -4.59
C MET A 523 -4.31 24.99 -3.60
N ALA A 524 -5.46 24.52 -4.10
CA ALA A 524 -6.55 24.04 -3.25
C ALA A 524 -6.16 22.72 -2.54
N THR A 525 -5.46 21.83 -3.23
CA THR A 525 -4.96 20.57 -2.64
C THR A 525 -3.90 20.82 -1.58
N ASP A 526 -2.99 21.78 -1.84
CA ASP A 526 -1.87 22.11 -0.95
C ASP A 526 -2.28 23.01 0.23
N GLY A 527 -3.57 23.37 0.34
CA GLY A 527 -4.12 24.12 1.45
C GLY A 527 -3.92 25.64 1.38
N PHE A 528 -3.45 26.18 0.25
CA PHE A 528 -3.39 27.64 0.02
C PHE A 528 -4.78 28.22 -0.29
N LEU A 529 -5.63 27.42 -0.94
CA LEU A 529 -7.02 27.77 -1.21
C LEU A 529 -7.94 26.71 -0.59
N SER A 530 -9.20 27.07 -0.38
CA SER A 530 -10.27 26.15 -0.03
C SER A 530 -11.34 26.22 -1.13
N ILE A 531 -11.94 25.08 -1.47
CA ILE A 531 -13.10 25.03 -2.35
C ILE A 531 -14.26 24.59 -1.51
N ALA A 532 -15.13 25.56 -1.12
CA ALA A 532 -16.33 25.27 -0.36
C ALA A 532 -17.30 24.48 -1.25
N GLU A 533 -17.90 23.46 -0.66
CA GLU A 533 -18.81 22.56 -1.36
C GLU A 533 -20.24 23.07 -1.30
N GLY A 534 -20.96 22.80 -2.38
CA GLY A 534 -22.36 23.17 -2.54
C GLY A 534 -22.76 23.04 -4.01
N ARG A 535 -23.98 23.42 -4.31
CA ARG A 535 -24.52 23.42 -5.70
C ARG A 535 -23.65 24.26 -6.65
N LEU A 536 -22.88 25.21 -6.12
CA LEU A 536 -21.88 26.04 -6.82
C LEU A 536 -20.62 26.12 -5.91
N PRO A 537 -19.55 25.36 -6.21
CA PRO A 537 -18.35 25.38 -5.40
C PRO A 537 -17.67 26.75 -5.46
N ILE A 538 -17.42 27.34 -4.29
CA ILE A 538 -16.79 28.68 -4.11
C ILE A 538 -15.35 28.50 -3.68
N VAL A 539 -14.44 29.22 -4.34
CA VAL A 539 -13.02 29.28 -3.97
C VAL A 539 -12.83 30.32 -2.87
N GLY A 540 -12.28 29.92 -1.77
CA GLY A 540 -11.91 30.74 -0.62
C GLY A 540 -10.44 30.55 -0.23
N PHE A 541 -10.04 31.09 0.91
CA PHE A 541 -8.69 30.92 1.45
C PHE A 541 -8.59 29.63 2.25
N GLY A 542 -7.47 28.91 2.04
CA GLY A 542 -7.07 27.74 2.84
C GLY A 542 -6.23 28.16 4.06
N GLN A 543 -5.84 27.16 4.86
CA GLN A 543 -5.05 27.39 6.08
C GLN A 543 -3.67 28.00 5.81
N ARG A 544 -3.09 27.75 4.64
CA ARG A 544 -1.78 28.24 4.21
C ARG A 544 -1.82 29.49 3.34
N ALA A 545 -2.99 30.11 3.19
CA ALA A 545 -3.18 31.25 2.29
C ALA A 545 -2.19 32.42 2.57
N ALA A 546 -1.89 32.68 3.84
CA ALA A 546 -0.95 33.74 4.24
C ALA A 546 0.47 33.56 3.65
N GLU A 547 0.89 32.34 3.36
CA GLU A 547 2.20 32.07 2.78
C GLU A 547 2.32 32.64 1.36
N THR A 548 1.23 32.75 0.60
CA THR A 548 1.24 33.21 -0.80
C THR A 548 1.66 34.68 -0.96
N VAL A 549 1.59 35.47 0.11
CA VAL A 549 2.01 36.88 0.11
C VAL A 549 3.44 37.10 0.63
N ALA A 550 4.07 36.05 1.18
CA ALA A 550 5.43 36.13 1.69
C ALA A 550 6.43 36.32 0.53
N PRO A 551 7.49 37.16 0.71
CA PRO A 551 8.48 37.41 -0.34
C PRO A 551 9.21 36.16 -0.82
N GLU A 552 9.46 35.21 0.09
CA GLU A 552 10.16 33.97 -0.14
C GLU A 552 9.25 32.87 -0.78
N PHE A 553 7.95 33.12 -0.89
CA PHE A 553 7.02 32.14 -1.48
C PHE A 553 7.45 31.76 -2.89
N ARG A 554 7.63 30.45 -3.10
CA ARG A 554 7.87 29.83 -4.41
C ARG A 554 6.87 28.72 -4.61
N TYR A 555 6.37 28.60 -5.84
CA TYR A 555 5.39 27.58 -6.17
C TYR A 555 5.71 26.96 -7.53
N GLU A 556 5.95 25.67 -7.52
CA GLU A 556 6.34 24.90 -8.70
C GLU A 556 5.35 23.78 -8.97
N ILE A 557 5.13 23.48 -10.23
CA ILE A 557 4.32 22.35 -10.66
C ILE A 557 5.11 21.50 -11.67
N LYS A 558 4.79 20.20 -11.76
CA LYS A 558 5.37 19.31 -12.77
C LYS A 558 4.96 19.77 -14.17
N ARG A 559 5.92 19.90 -15.07
CA ARG A 559 5.65 20.14 -16.48
C ARG A 559 5.19 18.83 -17.12
N VAL A 560 3.94 18.78 -17.54
CA VAL A 560 3.43 17.67 -18.36
C VAL A 560 3.89 17.90 -19.79
N GLU A 561 4.79 17.07 -20.31
CA GLU A 561 5.11 17.08 -21.75
C GLU A 561 3.86 16.65 -22.54
N ARG A 562 3.26 17.57 -23.24
CA ARG A 562 2.35 17.25 -24.35
C ARG A 562 3.22 16.79 -25.51
N LYS A 563 3.30 15.47 -25.78
CA LYS A 563 3.71 15.02 -27.10
C LYS A 563 2.76 15.67 -28.11
N ALA A 564 3.32 16.52 -28.98
CA ALA A 564 2.57 17.15 -30.08
C ALA A 564 1.85 16.06 -30.86
N ALA A 565 0.52 16.22 -31.02
CA ALA A 565 -0.27 15.38 -31.89
C ALA A 565 0.30 15.59 -33.32
N GLY A 566 0.95 14.56 -33.87
CA GLY A 566 1.48 14.56 -35.19
C GLY A 566 0.38 14.84 -36.21
N ALA A 567 0.51 15.94 -36.91
CA ALA A 567 -0.25 16.23 -38.13
C ALA A 567 0.05 15.13 -39.15
N GLY A 568 -1.03 14.53 -39.63
CA GLY A 568 -0.94 13.47 -40.63
C GLY A 568 -0.56 13.96 -42.03
N THR A 569 -0.18 13.01 -42.84
CA THR A 569 -0.12 12.91 -44.29
C THR A 569 1.02 13.58 -45.02
N GLY A 570 1.82 12.75 -45.67
CA GLY A 570 2.74 13.13 -46.76
C GLY A 570 3.80 12.06 -47.00
N VAL A 571 3.46 11.08 -47.85
CA VAL A 571 4.39 10.13 -48.43
C VAL A 571 5.43 10.87 -49.28
N THR A 572 6.72 10.77 -48.94
CA THR A 572 7.80 10.69 -49.95
C THR A 572 9.04 10.09 -49.30
N SER A 573 9.51 9.05 -49.94
CA SER A 573 10.77 8.36 -49.74
C SER A 573 11.99 9.28 -49.83
N ARG A 574 12.92 9.16 -48.85
CA ARG A 574 14.36 9.19 -49.12
C ARG A 574 15.16 8.69 -47.93
N THR A 575 16.03 7.76 -48.21
CA THR A 575 17.15 7.24 -47.45
C THR A 575 18.06 8.33 -46.91
N ASP A 576 18.42 8.29 -45.59
CA ASP A 576 19.79 8.13 -45.11
C ASP A 576 19.89 8.31 -43.59
N SER A 577 20.61 7.35 -43.01
CA SER A 577 21.54 7.40 -41.89
C SER A 577 21.15 8.02 -40.54
N SER A 578 21.11 7.14 -39.56
CA SER A 578 21.63 7.28 -38.17
C SER A 578 21.13 8.48 -37.36
N SER A 579 20.07 8.26 -36.60
CA SER A 579 19.92 8.87 -35.27
C SER A 579 19.26 7.86 -34.34
N LYS A 580 20.03 7.42 -33.36
CA LYS A 580 19.55 6.60 -32.22
C LYS A 580 18.40 7.31 -31.53
N SER A 581 17.22 6.76 -31.69
CA SER A 581 16.09 7.13 -30.82
C SER A 581 16.45 6.74 -29.39
N ALA A 582 16.64 7.73 -28.52
CA ALA A 582 16.71 7.52 -27.10
C ALA A 582 15.35 6.96 -26.62
N ALA A 583 15.28 5.64 -26.47
CA ALA A 583 14.33 5.03 -25.58
C ALA A 583 14.63 5.60 -24.19
N SER A 584 13.61 6.10 -23.49
CA SER A 584 13.73 6.49 -22.11
C SER A 584 13.93 5.22 -21.29
N ASP A 585 15.17 4.77 -21.17
CA ASP A 585 15.59 3.86 -20.13
C ASP A 585 15.41 4.61 -18.80
N GLY A 586 14.37 4.25 -18.07
CA GLY A 586 14.32 4.58 -16.66
C GLY A 586 15.54 3.90 -16.01
N PRO A 587 16.21 4.55 -15.03
CA PRO A 587 17.39 3.98 -14.42
C PRO A 587 17.05 2.59 -13.88
N ALA A 588 17.81 1.60 -14.30
CA ALA A 588 17.76 0.28 -13.71
C ALA A 588 17.96 0.43 -12.20
N LEU A 589 17.01 -0.07 -11.42
CA LEU A 589 17.17 -0.29 -9.99
C LEU A 589 18.56 -0.85 -9.79
N GLY A 590 19.39 -0.18 -8.94
CA GLY A 590 20.81 -0.41 -8.77
C GLY A 590 21.19 -1.86 -9.03
N SER A 591 21.71 -2.09 -10.21
CA SER A 591 22.19 -3.40 -10.60
C SER A 591 23.41 -3.71 -9.74
N TYR A 592 23.21 -4.52 -8.71
CA TYR A 592 24.23 -5.51 -8.44
C TYR A 592 24.33 -6.28 -9.76
N ALA A 593 25.42 -6.11 -10.49
CA ALA A 593 25.73 -7.02 -11.59
C ALA A 593 25.79 -8.42 -10.96
N PRO A 594 24.85 -9.33 -11.25
CA PRO A 594 24.94 -10.68 -10.74
C PRO A 594 26.19 -11.28 -11.38
N ASP A 595 27.02 -11.95 -10.59
CA ASP A 595 27.91 -12.97 -11.15
C ASP A 595 27.00 -13.93 -11.91
N ASP A 596 27.21 -14.10 -13.21
CA ASP A 596 26.36 -14.93 -14.09
C ASP A 596 26.14 -16.35 -13.53
N GLU A 597 27.13 -16.89 -12.82
CA GLU A 597 27.05 -18.19 -12.14
C GLU A 597 26.06 -18.21 -10.97
N ASN A 598 26.01 -17.17 -10.14
CA ASN A 598 25.09 -17.10 -9.00
C ASN A 598 23.63 -16.95 -9.47
N GLU A 599 23.40 -16.25 -10.57
CA GLU A 599 22.06 -16.14 -11.16
C GLU A 599 21.61 -17.47 -11.77
N THR A 600 22.50 -18.20 -12.44
CA THR A 600 22.19 -19.54 -12.99
C THR A 600 21.88 -20.54 -11.88
N LEU A 601 22.62 -20.55 -10.79
CA LEU A 601 22.34 -21.38 -9.62
C LEU A 601 21.02 -20.97 -8.97
N PHE A 602 20.75 -19.67 -8.82
CA PHE A 602 19.47 -19.18 -8.30
C PHE A 602 18.28 -19.71 -9.11
N GLN A 603 18.34 -19.68 -10.43
CA GLN A 603 17.27 -20.22 -11.28
C GLN A 603 17.09 -21.73 -11.09
N LYS A 604 18.18 -22.50 -11.00
CA LYS A 604 18.13 -23.94 -10.71
C LYS A 604 17.48 -24.24 -9.35
N LEU A 605 17.83 -23.45 -8.31
CA LEU A 605 17.22 -23.59 -6.99
C LEU A 605 15.75 -23.17 -7.00
N ARG A 606 15.35 -22.21 -7.83
CA ARG A 606 13.96 -21.79 -8.03
C ARG A 606 13.13 -22.90 -8.68
N GLU A 607 13.68 -23.59 -9.67
CA GLU A 607 13.03 -24.77 -10.29
C GLU A 607 12.87 -25.90 -9.28
N LEU A 608 13.89 -26.22 -8.49
CA LEU A 608 13.83 -27.22 -7.43
C LEU A 608 12.75 -26.85 -6.40
N ARG A 609 12.68 -25.59 -5.97
CA ARG A 609 11.64 -25.09 -5.08
C ARG A 609 10.25 -25.33 -5.66
N LEU A 610 10.03 -25.01 -6.94
CA LEU A 610 8.77 -25.23 -7.63
C LEU A 610 8.38 -26.72 -7.67
N SER A 611 9.33 -27.62 -7.90
CA SER A 611 9.09 -29.08 -7.86
C SER A 611 8.65 -29.52 -6.46
N ILE A 612 9.38 -29.11 -5.41
CA ILE A 612 9.05 -29.44 -4.02
C ILE A 612 7.68 -28.88 -3.62
N ALA A 613 7.39 -27.66 -4.02
CA ALA A 613 6.11 -27.00 -3.74
C ALA A 613 4.93 -27.76 -4.37
N ARG A 614 5.06 -28.21 -5.63
CA ARG A 614 4.06 -29.02 -6.33
C ARG A 614 3.86 -30.38 -5.68
N GLU A 615 4.95 -31.09 -5.32
CA GLU A 615 4.91 -32.38 -4.63
C GLU A 615 4.14 -32.32 -3.31
N ASN A 616 4.25 -31.20 -2.59
CA ASN A 616 3.64 -31.02 -1.27
C ASN A 616 2.35 -30.17 -1.31
N SER A 617 1.88 -29.75 -2.49
CA SER A 617 0.73 -28.87 -2.64
C SER A 617 0.83 -27.56 -1.85
N LEU A 618 2.04 -27.01 -1.74
CA LEU A 618 2.37 -25.78 -1.01
C LEU A 618 2.68 -24.63 -1.96
N PRO A 619 2.44 -23.37 -1.54
CA PRO A 619 2.98 -22.20 -2.24
C PRO A 619 4.50 -22.24 -2.27
N PRO A 620 5.17 -21.91 -3.39
CA PRO A 620 6.63 -22.00 -3.52
C PRO A 620 7.39 -21.17 -2.46
N TYR A 621 6.90 -19.99 -2.10
CA TYR A 621 7.53 -19.11 -1.12
C TYR A 621 7.48 -19.67 0.33
N MET A 622 6.61 -20.63 0.63
CA MET A 622 6.59 -21.30 1.93
C MET A 622 7.77 -22.28 2.09
N VAL A 623 8.24 -22.87 1.01
CA VAL A 623 9.48 -23.66 1.02
C VAL A 623 10.64 -22.72 1.34
N PHE A 624 10.97 -21.80 0.43
CA PHE A 624 11.92 -20.71 0.64
C PHE A 624 11.52 -19.50 -0.21
N ASN A 625 11.72 -18.28 0.32
CA ASN A 625 11.54 -17.05 -0.44
C ASN A 625 12.73 -16.78 -1.37
N ASP A 626 12.60 -15.85 -2.30
CA ASP A 626 13.63 -15.57 -3.30
C ASP A 626 14.95 -15.07 -2.65
N ARG A 627 14.84 -14.25 -1.59
CA ARG A 627 16.01 -13.78 -0.84
C ARG A 627 16.81 -14.93 -0.22
N THR A 628 16.13 -15.91 0.37
CA THR A 628 16.77 -17.13 0.92
C THR A 628 17.47 -17.92 -0.19
N LEU A 629 16.84 -18.06 -1.37
CA LEU A 629 17.46 -18.76 -2.51
C LEU A 629 18.67 -17.98 -3.06
N ARG A 630 18.64 -16.66 -3.12
CA ARG A 630 19.79 -15.83 -3.51
C ARG A 630 20.93 -15.95 -2.49
N ASP A 631 20.62 -15.98 -1.19
CA ASP A 631 21.62 -16.23 -0.15
C ASP A 631 22.20 -17.64 -0.28
N MET A 632 21.42 -18.68 -0.62
CA MET A 632 21.92 -20.03 -0.91
C MET A 632 22.83 -20.04 -2.14
N ALA A 633 22.45 -19.37 -3.23
CA ALA A 633 23.28 -19.28 -4.43
C ALA A 633 24.63 -18.60 -4.17
N ARG A 634 24.63 -17.59 -3.29
CA ARG A 634 25.85 -16.85 -2.91
C ARG A 634 26.73 -17.62 -1.93
N LEU A 635 26.14 -18.25 -0.90
CA LEU A 635 26.86 -18.90 0.19
C LEU A 635 27.22 -20.35 -0.14
N ARG A 636 26.55 -20.97 -1.09
CA ARG A 636 26.73 -22.38 -1.54
C ARG A 636 26.84 -23.37 -0.38
N PRO A 637 25.83 -23.44 0.52
CA PRO A 637 25.88 -24.30 1.70
C PRO A 637 25.80 -25.78 1.30
N ILE A 638 26.77 -26.60 1.75
CA ILE A 638 26.83 -28.06 1.52
C ILE A 638 26.77 -28.87 2.81
N THR A 639 26.77 -28.23 3.97
CA THR A 639 26.60 -28.89 5.27
C THR A 639 25.44 -28.29 6.05
N ASP A 640 24.83 -29.04 6.98
CA ASP A 640 23.74 -28.58 7.83
C ASP A 640 24.06 -27.27 8.56
N ALA A 641 25.27 -27.14 9.09
CA ALA A 641 25.69 -25.91 9.77
C ALA A 641 25.74 -24.70 8.84
N GLN A 642 26.24 -24.87 7.62
CA GLN A 642 26.28 -23.83 6.59
C GLN A 642 24.83 -23.48 6.13
N PHE A 643 23.99 -24.50 5.99
CA PHE A 643 22.60 -24.32 5.56
C PHE A 643 21.78 -23.54 6.61
N LEU A 644 21.99 -23.81 7.91
CA LEU A 644 21.40 -23.03 9.01
C LEU A 644 21.91 -21.57 9.10
N ALA A 645 23.09 -21.31 8.55
CA ALA A 645 23.63 -19.94 8.46
C ALA A 645 22.96 -19.09 7.38
N VAL A 646 22.20 -19.70 6.44
CA VAL A 646 21.46 -18.99 5.41
C VAL A 646 20.27 -18.25 6.04
N ASN A 647 20.07 -17.00 5.66
CA ASN A 647 18.98 -16.18 6.18
C ASN A 647 17.60 -16.78 5.81
N GLY A 648 16.73 -16.94 6.80
CA GLY A 648 15.39 -17.53 6.61
C GLY A 648 15.33 -19.05 6.64
N VAL A 649 16.41 -19.72 7.05
CA VAL A 649 16.47 -21.18 7.29
C VAL A 649 16.46 -21.44 8.80
N GLY A 650 15.40 -22.06 9.28
CA GLY A 650 15.29 -22.57 10.65
C GLY A 650 15.39 -24.11 10.67
N ASP A 651 15.43 -24.70 11.89
CA ASP A 651 15.58 -26.16 12.11
C ASP A 651 14.55 -26.99 11.33
N SER A 652 13.29 -26.58 11.32
CA SER A 652 12.20 -27.28 10.61
C SER A 652 12.44 -27.33 9.10
N LYS A 653 12.88 -26.21 8.49
CA LYS A 653 13.13 -26.15 7.04
C LYS A 653 14.40 -26.90 6.64
N LEU A 654 15.44 -26.90 7.48
CA LEU A 654 16.62 -27.74 7.28
C LEU A 654 16.20 -29.21 7.25
N ALA A 655 15.43 -29.68 8.26
CA ALA A 655 15.00 -31.08 8.35
C ALA A 655 14.12 -31.51 7.16
N LYS A 656 13.23 -30.62 6.67
CA LYS A 656 12.31 -30.92 5.58
C LYS A 656 12.95 -30.86 4.19
N TYR A 657 13.79 -29.85 3.94
CA TYR A 657 14.23 -29.50 2.57
C TYR A 657 15.74 -29.43 2.40
N GLY A 658 16.53 -29.30 3.50
CA GLY A 658 17.96 -29.01 3.47
C GLY A 658 18.75 -29.97 2.58
N LYS A 659 18.54 -31.29 2.71
CA LYS A 659 19.25 -32.31 1.95
C LYS A 659 19.13 -32.09 0.44
N ARG A 660 17.90 -31.86 -0.08
CA ARG A 660 17.64 -31.71 -1.52
C ARG A 660 18.30 -30.44 -2.09
N PHE A 661 18.30 -29.34 -1.31
CA PHE A 661 18.94 -28.10 -1.75
C PHE A 661 20.48 -28.19 -1.69
N MET A 662 21.05 -28.78 -0.66
CA MET A 662 22.50 -29.00 -0.56
C MET A 662 23.02 -29.93 -1.66
N GLU A 663 22.28 -30.99 -2.00
CA GLU A 663 22.59 -31.86 -3.13
C GLU A 663 22.54 -31.13 -4.49
N ALA A 664 21.55 -30.24 -4.68
CA ALA A 664 21.43 -29.45 -5.90
C ALA A 664 22.56 -28.38 -6.02
N ILE A 665 23.01 -27.84 -4.90
CA ILE A 665 24.13 -26.88 -4.86
C ILE A 665 25.45 -27.61 -5.14
N ALA A 666 25.72 -28.73 -4.47
CA ALA A 666 26.95 -29.53 -4.67
C ALA A 666 27.04 -30.03 -6.12
N GLY A 667 25.97 -30.50 -6.72
CA GLY A 667 25.96 -30.95 -8.12
C GLY A 667 25.86 -29.80 -9.16
N PHE A 668 26.06 -28.56 -8.76
CA PHE A 668 26.18 -27.41 -9.68
C PHE A 668 27.64 -27.06 -9.94
N ASP A 669 28.51 -27.33 -8.99
CA ASP A 669 29.94 -27.05 -9.07
C ASP A 669 30.72 -28.21 -9.75
N ASP A 670 30.08 -29.39 -9.98
CA ASP A 670 30.59 -30.52 -10.74
C ASP A 670 30.19 -30.42 -12.25
#